data_737fe1a49aef2d357287e332d3e94600
#
_entry.id   737fe1a49aef2d357287e332d3e94600
#
_cell.length_a   1.000
_cell.length_b   1.000
_cell.length_c   1.000
_cell.angle_alpha   90.00
_cell.angle_beta   90.00
_cell.angle_gamma   90.00
#
_symmetry.space_group_name_H-M   'P 1'
#
loop_
_entity.id
_entity.type
_entity.pdbx_description
1 polymer ?
#
loop_
_entity_poly.entity_id
_entity_poly.type
_entity_poly.pdbx_seq_one_letter_code
_entity_poly.pdbx_strand_id
1 'polypeptide(L)'
;MTTSRSNALGSDGGRRAAHPILRPNPRIRRLPRACCSALALAFLTVAALADGAGATFPRSDTLLSARLDDANWILPAKTYAGNRYTALTQIDKTNVGALGRAWRTDLADDGEQEASLLVWNGVMYLSTPHDGVLALDAGTGKLIWQAAYNPAYVLLFAVSRGVGLADGKVFIATQDCRVIALDAATGNSLWNVQGCWDTSNSWYSMAAYVYKNQIIVGTGGGDNGNIGLVSAFSTKDGKRLWDWQTIPGPGQPGHETWPGDSWKHGGGAVWSGVAVDQVTDTLFVAPGNPGPDFVATKRMGKNLYTNSLVALDISGARPKIKWYYQLVQNDTHDYDPAMIPVLFDGQVGGRTHPLVAIGDKAGNFVLLDRQSGKVVHRLALSRQVGIDTRPSHDGTEACPNHGGGIEWNGGAYDPNSNSFLVPSTEECASWKITSDDPQYIPGQVYSGGPFPKRQNGTGVLTSIDVDTGKLRWRNALPYPAEGGVLITASGLAFTSDVGGNIYAFDASTGHQYWKDSTGSAVVGPISAYSLNGTQYVAVVVGQAGNQQTPNLPTSEGSRVIAYRLGNAPAVVNDATGQVALAHASNGVGGLSEAPSKSTGSAPYTKQQVTQGSEVYAKECAVCHGANLQGISAPALTGPGFAHSHLNGSQLRVVVTQTMPLTAPGSLKPDEYAAVMAFLLSYDCVQPAGNGQQPFPTTDLPGLQQVELGSATCTVTK
;
A
#
# COMPACT_ATOMS: atom_id res chain seq x y z
N MET A 1 35.53 57.10 27.33
CA MET A 1 36.61 57.82 26.57
C MET A 1 36.19 57.68 25.13
N THR A 2 35.49 58.69 24.61
CA THR A 2 35.95 59.70 23.66
C THR A 2 36.25 59.06 22.31
N THR A 3 35.74 59.39 21.17
CA THR A 3 35.08 60.56 20.54
C THR A 3 34.87 60.15 19.07
N SER A 4 33.83 60.26 18.40
CA SER A 4 33.15 61.36 17.75
C SER A 4 33.66 61.79 16.39
N ARG A 5 32.72 61.98 15.51
CA ARG A 5 32.59 62.96 14.39
C ARG A 5 32.94 62.44 13.01
N SER A 6 32.10 62.51 12.08
CA SER A 6 31.11 63.45 11.50
C SER A 6 31.64 64.14 10.28
N ASN A 7 30.71 64.33 9.35
CA ASN A 7 30.64 65.36 8.26
C ASN A 7 30.98 64.83 6.86
N ALA A 8 30.23 65.04 5.88
CA ALA A 8 29.07 65.81 5.44
C ALA A 8 29.37 66.46 4.08
N LEU A 9 28.38 66.47 3.24
CA LEU A 9 28.05 67.51 2.23
C LEU A 9 28.65 67.50 0.82
N GLY A 10 27.73 67.67 -0.11
CA GLY A 10 27.83 68.32 -1.38
C GLY A 10 27.19 67.57 -2.52
N SER A 11 25.97 67.70 -2.87
CA SER A 11 25.15 68.69 -3.58
C SER A 11 25.54 68.93 -5.04
N ASP A 12 24.50 68.85 -5.80
CA ASP A 12 24.12 69.53 -7.04
C ASP A 12 24.19 68.65 -8.31
N GLY A 13 23.15 68.61 -9.11
CA GLY A 13 22.27 69.51 -9.69
C GLY A 13 21.86 69.00 -11.04
N GLY A 14 20.65 68.82 -11.24
CA GLY A 14 19.71 69.36 -12.12
C GLY A 14 19.81 69.03 -13.65
N ARG A 15 18.80 68.48 -14.25
CA ARG A 15 17.89 69.15 -15.20
C ARG A 15 16.95 68.18 -15.90
N ARG A 16 15.70 68.58 -15.92
CA ARG A 16 14.58 68.05 -16.65
C ARG A 16 14.73 68.15 -18.16
N ALA A 17 14.10 67.26 -18.91
CA ALA A 17 13.39 67.60 -20.14
C ALA A 17 12.34 66.53 -20.45
N ALA A 18 11.25 66.90 -20.74
CA ALA A 18 9.91 66.71 -20.99
C ALA A 18 9.60 65.96 -22.30
N HIS A 19 8.41 65.33 -22.26
CA HIS A 19 7.65 64.67 -23.33
C HIS A 19 7.53 65.44 -24.66
N PRO A 20 7.08 64.76 -25.77
CA PRO A 20 5.66 64.90 -26.06
C PRO A 20 4.90 63.63 -26.47
N ILE A 21 3.62 63.73 -26.13
CA ILE A 21 2.46 62.97 -26.53
C ILE A 21 2.11 63.28 -28.01
N LEU A 22 1.72 62.24 -28.79
CA LEU A 22 0.88 62.49 -29.97
C LEU A 22 -0.20 61.40 -30.07
N ARG A 23 -1.41 61.85 -30.04
CA ARG A 23 -2.69 61.17 -30.31
C ARG A 23 -3.15 61.45 -31.74
N PRO A 24 -4.30 60.96 -32.20
CA PRO A 24 -4.50 60.09 -33.39
C PRO A 24 -5.28 60.78 -34.47
N ASN A 25 -5.44 60.15 -35.61
CA ASN A 25 -6.66 60.39 -36.39
C ASN A 25 -6.98 59.30 -37.42
N PRO A 26 -8.27 59.07 -37.71
CA PRO A 26 -8.80 57.96 -38.46
C PRO A 26 -9.13 58.33 -39.92
N ARG A 27 -9.20 57.36 -40.82
CA ARG A 27 -9.95 57.50 -42.07
C ARG A 27 -10.68 56.22 -42.46
N ILE A 28 -11.99 56.30 -42.36
CA ILE A 28 -13.02 55.47 -42.95
C ILE A 28 -12.97 55.58 -44.49
N ARG A 29 -13.10 54.50 -45.21
CA ARG A 29 -13.73 54.50 -46.58
C ARG A 29 -14.61 53.26 -46.71
N ARG A 30 -15.84 53.61 -47.17
CA ARG A 30 -16.99 52.71 -47.46
C ARG A 30 -16.94 52.19 -48.90
N LEU A 31 -17.32 50.91 -49.03
CA LEU A 31 -18.24 50.20 -49.97
C LEU A 31 -18.23 50.59 -51.54
N PRO A 32 -18.56 49.62 -52.45
CA PRO A 32 -19.98 49.29 -52.65
C PRO A 32 -20.34 47.80 -52.80
N ARG A 33 -21.64 47.56 -52.72
CA ARG A 33 -22.40 46.33 -52.94
C ARG A 33 -22.65 46.13 -54.47
N ALA A 34 -22.74 44.88 -54.93
CA ALA A 34 -23.63 44.33 -55.95
C ALA A 34 -23.58 42.81 -55.87
N CYS A 35 -24.60 42.17 -55.60
CA CYS A 35 -25.80 41.62 -56.21
C CYS A 35 -25.59 40.33 -57.02
N CYS A 36 -26.37 39.33 -56.60
CA CYS A 36 -27.14 38.32 -57.36
C CYS A 36 -26.60 36.90 -57.55
N SER A 37 -27.20 36.04 -56.79
CA SER A 37 -27.96 34.81 -57.14
C SER A 37 -27.28 33.67 -57.89
N ALA A 38 -27.15 32.51 -57.27
CA ALA A 38 -27.60 31.21 -57.80
C ALA A 38 -27.69 30.17 -56.67
N LEU A 39 -28.86 29.60 -56.47
CA LEU A 39 -29.13 28.41 -55.70
C LEU A 39 -28.41 27.18 -56.28
N ALA A 40 -27.66 26.46 -55.49
CA ALA A 40 -27.39 25.05 -55.69
C ALA A 40 -27.48 24.37 -54.35
N LEU A 41 -28.58 23.67 -54.09
CA LEU A 41 -28.72 22.72 -52.98
C LEU A 41 -27.73 21.56 -53.25
N ALA A 42 -26.64 21.52 -52.49
CA ALA A 42 -25.86 20.29 -52.29
C ALA A 42 -26.13 19.80 -50.88
N PHE A 43 -26.88 18.72 -50.77
CA PHE A 43 -26.97 17.93 -49.55
C PHE A 43 -25.59 17.35 -49.28
N LEU A 44 -24.79 18.02 -48.48
CA LEU A 44 -23.63 17.45 -47.82
C LEU A 44 -24.15 16.76 -46.55
N THR A 45 -24.30 15.43 -46.58
CA THR A 45 -24.33 14.59 -45.39
C THR A 45 -23.04 14.82 -44.65
N VAL A 46 -23.09 15.65 -43.60
CA VAL A 46 -22.05 15.69 -42.59
C VAL A 46 -22.17 14.36 -41.85
N ALA A 47 -21.37 13.37 -42.27
CA ALA A 47 -21.01 12.29 -41.41
C ALA A 47 -20.28 12.96 -40.23
N ALA A 48 -20.96 13.03 -39.08
CA ALA A 48 -20.32 13.31 -37.82
C ALA A 48 -19.34 12.17 -37.60
N LEU A 49 -18.10 12.36 -37.99
CA LEU A 49 -16.98 11.65 -37.40
C LEU A 49 -17.03 12.02 -35.91
N ALA A 50 -17.53 11.12 -35.11
CA ALA A 50 -17.23 11.11 -33.71
C ALA A 50 -15.70 10.92 -33.63
N ASP A 51 -14.98 12.05 -33.64
CA ASP A 51 -13.63 12.07 -33.10
C ASP A 51 -13.78 11.60 -31.67
N GLY A 52 -13.48 10.33 -31.44
CA GLY A 52 -13.21 9.84 -30.12
C GLY A 52 -12.10 10.73 -29.59
N ALA A 53 -12.46 11.64 -28.68
CA ALA A 53 -11.49 12.38 -27.90
C ALA A 53 -10.61 11.33 -27.28
N GLY A 54 -9.41 11.11 -27.82
CA GLY A 54 -8.45 10.17 -27.32
C GLY A 54 -8.26 10.47 -25.84
N ALA A 55 -8.48 9.49 -24.98
CA ALA A 55 -8.37 9.65 -23.54
C ALA A 55 -7.01 10.28 -23.25
N THR A 56 -7.03 11.53 -22.77
CA THR A 56 -5.78 12.20 -22.38
C THR A 56 -5.40 11.67 -21.02
N PHE A 57 -4.27 10.98 -20.93
CA PHE A 57 -3.72 10.48 -19.67
C PHE A 57 -2.81 11.51 -19.00
N PRO A 58 -2.65 11.47 -17.67
CA PRO A 58 -1.73 12.39 -17.00
C PRO A 58 -0.31 12.09 -17.49
N ARG A 59 0.40 13.13 -17.88
CA ARG A 59 1.82 13.02 -18.22
C ARG A 59 2.65 13.03 -16.94
N SER A 60 3.85 12.49 -16.99
CA SER A 60 4.78 12.53 -15.84
C SER A 60 5.02 13.95 -15.32
N ASP A 61 4.96 14.98 -16.18
CA ASP A 61 5.05 16.38 -15.76
C ASP A 61 3.75 16.90 -15.10
N THR A 62 2.58 16.40 -15.51
CA THR A 62 1.30 16.72 -14.87
C THR A 62 1.26 16.28 -13.40
N LEU A 63 1.88 15.14 -13.08
CA LEU A 63 1.97 14.65 -11.70
C LEU A 63 2.69 15.63 -10.77
N LEU A 64 3.62 16.43 -11.30
CA LEU A 64 4.33 17.46 -10.51
C LEU A 64 3.38 18.58 -10.00
N SER A 65 2.25 18.76 -10.66
CA SER A 65 1.21 19.73 -10.27
C SER A 65 -0.04 19.09 -9.64
N ALA A 66 0.01 17.81 -9.25
CA ALA A 66 -1.12 17.07 -8.69
C ALA A 66 -1.81 17.78 -7.50
N ARG A 67 -1.06 18.59 -6.73
CA ARG A 67 -1.59 19.41 -5.63
C ARG A 67 -2.57 20.51 -6.07
N LEU A 68 -2.55 20.89 -7.36
CA LEU A 68 -3.40 21.93 -7.95
C LEU A 68 -4.62 21.35 -8.69
N ASP A 69 -4.68 20.02 -8.81
CA ASP A 69 -5.75 19.31 -9.52
C ASP A 69 -6.72 18.69 -8.49
N ASP A 70 -7.74 19.44 -8.11
CA ASP A 70 -8.73 18.95 -7.15
C ASP A 70 -9.81 18.07 -7.81
N ALA A 71 -9.93 18.07 -9.13
CA ALA A 71 -10.89 17.21 -9.84
C ALA A 71 -10.43 15.74 -9.82
N ASN A 72 -9.12 15.49 -9.83
CA ASN A 72 -8.53 14.18 -9.93
C ASN A 72 -7.78 13.77 -8.64
N TRP A 73 -7.46 12.47 -8.54
CA TRP A 73 -6.66 11.90 -7.46
C TRP A 73 -5.59 11.00 -8.08
N ILE A 74 -4.49 11.57 -8.57
CA ILE A 74 -3.53 10.90 -9.48
C ILE A 74 -2.28 10.32 -8.80
N LEU A 75 -2.15 10.48 -7.49
CA LEU A 75 -1.07 9.90 -6.68
C LEU A 75 -1.67 9.19 -5.45
N PRO A 76 -1.05 8.14 -4.91
CA PRO A 76 -1.61 7.36 -3.81
C PRO A 76 -2.03 8.17 -2.59
N ALA A 77 -1.31 9.23 -2.25
CA ALA A 77 -1.61 10.12 -1.15
C ALA A 77 -1.96 11.55 -1.61
N LYS A 78 -2.63 11.71 -2.75
CA LYS A 78 -3.02 12.97 -3.40
C LYS A 78 -1.84 13.75 -3.96
N THR A 79 -0.73 13.87 -3.25
CA THR A 79 0.43 14.67 -3.60
C THR A 79 1.74 13.93 -3.34
N TYR A 80 2.82 14.35 -3.94
CA TYR A 80 4.17 13.85 -3.64
C TYR A 80 4.59 14.08 -2.18
N ALA A 81 4.01 15.09 -1.54
CA ALA A 81 4.22 15.37 -0.12
C ALA A 81 3.55 14.35 0.82
N GLY A 82 2.75 13.43 0.31
CA GLY A 82 2.05 12.45 1.13
C GLY A 82 0.87 13.01 1.92
N ASN A 83 0.56 14.30 1.79
CA ASN A 83 -0.53 14.93 2.50
C ASN A 83 -1.86 14.71 1.76
N ARG A 84 -2.77 13.95 2.36
CA ARG A 84 -4.12 13.65 1.86
C ARG A 84 -5.07 14.82 2.12
N TYR A 85 -4.70 15.99 1.60
CA TYR A 85 -5.52 17.20 1.65
C TYR A 85 -6.04 17.54 0.25
N THR A 86 -7.32 17.90 0.14
CA THR A 86 -7.95 18.38 -1.11
C THR A 86 -8.64 19.71 -0.91
N ALA A 87 -8.58 20.60 -1.91
CA ALA A 87 -9.30 21.88 -1.87
C ALA A 87 -10.79 21.78 -2.21
N LEU A 88 -11.34 20.57 -2.37
CA LEU A 88 -12.77 20.34 -2.58
C LEU A 88 -13.59 20.82 -1.37
N THR A 89 -14.72 21.52 -1.63
CA THR A 89 -15.56 22.17 -0.62
C THR A 89 -17.05 21.90 -0.77
N GLN A 90 -17.50 21.18 -1.80
CA GLN A 90 -18.94 20.94 -2.01
C GLN A 90 -19.58 20.13 -0.88
N ILE A 91 -18.82 19.15 -0.34
CA ILE A 91 -19.20 18.45 0.90
C ILE A 91 -18.60 19.24 2.05
N ASP A 92 -19.45 19.77 2.92
CA ASP A 92 -19.06 20.63 4.04
C ASP A 92 -19.77 20.24 5.34
N LYS A 93 -19.47 20.94 6.42
CA LYS A 93 -20.02 20.70 7.77
C LYS A 93 -21.52 20.83 7.84
N THR A 94 -22.18 21.61 6.95
CA THR A 94 -23.60 21.85 6.94
C THR A 94 -24.40 20.79 6.18
N ASN A 95 -23.77 20.08 5.24
CA ASN A 95 -24.44 19.16 4.34
C ASN A 95 -23.93 17.72 4.38
N VAL A 96 -22.78 17.44 5.03
CA VAL A 96 -22.19 16.10 5.09
C VAL A 96 -23.13 15.05 5.71
N GLY A 97 -24.07 15.45 6.55
CA GLY A 97 -25.12 14.57 7.05
C GLY A 97 -26.04 13.98 5.98
N ALA A 98 -26.07 14.59 4.77
CA ALA A 98 -26.79 14.08 3.61
C ALA A 98 -25.89 13.28 2.64
N LEU A 99 -24.68 12.90 3.06
CA LEU A 99 -23.76 12.07 2.27
C LEU A 99 -24.31 10.65 2.18
N GLY A 100 -24.57 10.20 0.95
CA GLY A 100 -25.10 8.87 0.67
C GLY A 100 -24.22 8.13 -0.32
N ARG A 101 -24.39 6.81 -0.39
CA ARG A 101 -23.67 5.97 -1.36
C ARG A 101 -24.18 6.28 -2.77
N ALA A 102 -23.26 6.70 -3.66
CA ALA A 102 -23.55 6.94 -5.08
C ALA A 102 -23.61 5.63 -5.86
N TRP A 103 -22.59 4.81 -5.64
CA TRP A 103 -22.45 3.49 -6.25
C TRP A 103 -21.58 2.59 -5.38
N ARG A 104 -21.69 1.29 -5.59
CA ARG A 104 -20.76 0.27 -5.13
C ARG A 104 -20.44 -0.70 -6.28
N THR A 105 -19.26 -1.30 -6.24
CA THR A 105 -18.81 -2.33 -7.17
C THR A 105 -18.22 -3.48 -6.38
N ASP A 106 -18.85 -4.65 -6.42
CA ASP A 106 -18.39 -5.85 -5.75
C ASP A 106 -17.18 -6.41 -6.54
N LEU A 107 -16.12 -6.84 -5.84
CA LEU A 107 -14.86 -7.30 -6.41
C LEU A 107 -14.74 -8.82 -6.27
N ALA A 108 -14.11 -9.47 -7.27
CA ALA A 108 -13.87 -10.91 -7.26
C ALA A 108 -12.76 -11.31 -6.27
N ASP A 109 -11.77 -10.45 -6.10
CA ASP A 109 -10.64 -10.70 -5.21
C ASP A 109 -11.01 -10.33 -3.77
N ASP A 110 -11.39 -11.34 -2.98
CA ASP A 110 -11.88 -11.17 -1.61
C ASP A 110 -10.74 -11.35 -0.59
N GLY A 111 -9.92 -10.32 -0.46
CA GLY A 111 -8.80 -10.24 0.49
C GLY A 111 -8.77 -8.92 1.23
N GLU A 112 -7.63 -8.65 1.87
CA GLU A 112 -7.35 -7.36 2.51
C GLU A 112 -7.15 -6.26 1.47
N GLN A 113 -8.11 -5.34 1.39
CA GLN A 113 -8.12 -4.28 0.39
C GLN A 113 -7.38 -3.04 0.91
N GLU A 114 -6.13 -2.87 0.49
CA GLU A 114 -5.29 -1.73 0.92
C GLU A 114 -5.03 -0.69 -0.19
N ALA A 115 -5.60 -0.88 -1.37
CA ALA A 115 -5.29 -0.07 -2.53
C ALA A 115 -5.71 1.40 -2.40
N SER A 116 -4.82 2.30 -2.76
CA SER A 116 -5.18 3.69 -3.05
C SER A 116 -5.95 3.76 -4.36
N LEU A 117 -7.11 4.43 -4.34
CA LEU A 117 -7.93 4.64 -5.54
C LEU A 117 -7.39 5.85 -6.30
N LEU A 118 -6.80 5.64 -7.48
CA LEU A 118 -6.38 6.73 -8.36
C LEU A 118 -7.53 7.08 -9.30
N VAL A 119 -7.78 8.39 -9.49
CA VAL A 119 -8.84 8.86 -10.40
C VAL A 119 -8.26 9.87 -11.37
N TRP A 120 -8.48 9.64 -12.66
CA TRP A 120 -8.11 10.54 -13.74
C TRP A 120 -9.19 10.61 -14.80
N ASN A 121 -9.68 11.82 -15.10
CA ASN A 121 -10.69 12.09 -16.14
C ASN A 121 -11.87 11.11 -16.11
N GLY A 122 -12.38 10.81 -14.91
CA GLY A 122 -13.54 9.95 -14.74
C GLY A 122 -13.26 8.46 -14.77
N VAL A 123 -12.00 8.03 -14.85
CA VAL A 123 -11.60 6.63 -14.70
C VAL A 123 -10.88 6.43 -13.37
N MET A 124 -11.33 5.44 -12.62
CA MET A 124 -10.72 5.04 -11.36
C MET A 124 -9.88 3.78 -11.56
N TYR A 125 -8.63 3.80 -11.09
CA TYR A 125 -7.68 2.67 -11.15
C TYR A 125 -7.35 2.19 -9.76
N LEU A 126 -7.31 0.88 -9.56
CA LEU A 126 -6.91 0.25 -8.31
C LEU A 126 -6.25 -1.11 -8.56
N SER A 127 -5.43 -1.55 -7.61
CA SER A 127 -4.97 -2.94 -7.54
C SER A 127 -5.85 -3.75 -6.60
N THR A 128 -5.77 -5.07 -6.71
CA THR A 128 -6.37 -6.01 -5.76
C THR A 128 -5.29 -6.72 -4.95
N PRO A 129 -5.62 -7.40 -3.83
CA PRO A 129 -4.64 -8.08 -2.98
C PRO A 129 -3.71 -9.04 -3.72
N HIS A 130 -4.20 -9.74 -4.75
CA HIS A 130 -3.40 -10.67 -5.57
C HIS A 130 -2.87 -10.03 -6.86
N ASP A 131 -2.55 -8.73 -6.81
CA ASP A 131 -1.91 -7.97 -7.89
C ASP A 131 -2.74 -7.81 -9.19
N GLY A 132 -4.04 -8.12 -9.17
CA GLY A 132 -4.95 -7.73 -10.23
C GLY A 132 -5.06 -6.20 -10.31
N VAL A 133 -5.40 -5.68 -11.50
CA VAL A 133 -5.64 -4.24 -11.70
C VAL A 133 -7.00 -4.04 -12.37
N LEU A 134 -7.78 -3.10 -11.85
CA LEU A 134 -9.08 -2.72 -12.40
C LEU A 134 -9.10 -1.26 -12.81
N ALA A 135 -9.86 -0.98 -13.88
CA ALA A 135 -10.32 0.35 -14.22
C ALA A 135 -11.84 0.41 -14.17
N LEU A 136 -12.36 1.36 -13.41
CA LEU A 136 -13.79 1.58 -13.22
C LEU A 136 -14.17 2.97 -13.73
N ASP A 137 -15.39 3.15 -14.23
CA ASP A 137 -15.98 4.46 -14.40
C ASP A 137 -16.20 5.11 -13.04
N ALA A 138 -15.54 6.21 -12.75
CA ALA A 138 -15.55 6.83 -11.44
C ALA A 138 -16.89 7.47 -11.05
N GLY A 139 -17.79 7.74 -12.04
CA GLY A 139 -19.12 8.29 -11.80
C GLY A 139 -20.16 7.23 -11.46
N THR A 140 -19.99 6.01 -11.98
CA THR A 140 -20.99 4.93 -11.89
C THR A 140 -20.48 3.66 -11.24
N GLY A 141 -19.16 3.47 -11.09
CA GLY A 141 -18.53 2.24 -10.61
C GLY A 141 -18.48 1.11 -11.64
N LYS A 142 -18.95 1.31 -12.87
CA LYS A 142 -18.99 0.25 -13.89
C LYS A 142 -17.58 -0.15 -14.29
N LEU A 143 -17.32 -1.45 -14.37
CA LEU A 143 -16.05 -2.00 -14.85
C LEU A 143 -15.81 -1.60 -16.31
N ILE A 144 -14.64 -1.01 -16.57
CA ILE A 144 -14.15 -0.68 -17.91
C ILE A 144 -13.27 -1.81 -18.43
N TRP A 145 -12.25 -2.17 -17.65
CA TRP A 145 -11.41 -3.33 -17.90
C TRP A 145 -10.82 -3.88 -16.58
N GLN A 146 -10.41 -5.13 -16.64
CA GLN A 146 -9.68 -5.82 -15.56
C GLN A 146 -8.50 -6.55 -16.16
N ALA A 147 -7.33 -6.41 -15.56
CA ALA A 147 -6.15 -7.19 -15.83
C ALA A 147 -5.91 -8.12 -14.64
N ALA A 148 -6.19 -9.40 -14.79
CA ALA A 148 -5.83 -10.41 -13.81
C ALA A 148 -4.32 -10.66 -13.87
N TYR A 149 -3.73 -10.97 -12.72
CA TYR A 149 -2.33 -11.36 -12.62
C TYR A 149 -2.22 -12.68 -11.88
N ASN A 150 -1.35 -13.56 -12.36
CA ASN A 150 -1.03 -14.82 -11.71
C ASN A 150 0.43 -14.77 -11.28
N PRO A 151 0.73 -14.41 -10.03
CA PRO A 151 2.09 -14.35 -9.54
C PRO A 151 2.74 -15.74 -9.53
N ALA A 152 4.07 -15.80 -9.70
CA ALA A 152 4.82 -17.04 -9.66
C ALA A 152 4.73 -17.75 -8.30
N TYR A 153 4.39 -17.02 -7.24
CA TYR A 153 4.06 -17.53 -5.91
C TYR A 153 3.08 -16.55 -5.23
N VAL A 154 2.26 -17.07 -4.34
CA VAL A 154 1.30 -16.29 -3.57
C VAL A 154 1.79 -16.18 -2.13
N LEU A 155 1.81 -14.98 -1.59
CA LEU A 155 2.09 -14.75 -0.19
C LEU A 155 0.89 -15.13 0.66
N LEU A 156 1.14 -15.63 1.87
CA LEU A 156 0.08 -15.90 2.84
C LEU A 156 -0.70 -14.61 3.18
N PHE A 157 -0.02 -13.47 3.13
CA PHE A 157 -0.56 -12.14 3.40
C PHE A 157 -0.44 -11.28 2.13
N ALA A 158 -1.26 -11.63 1.14
CA ALA A 158 -1.27 -10.90 -0.11
C ALA A 158 -1.90 -9.51 0.07
N VAL A 159 -1.12 -8.47 -0.13
CA VAL A 159 -1.59 -7.07 -0.10
C VAL A 159 -0.95 -6.28 -1.22
N SER A 160 -1.73 -5.39 -1.84
CA SER A 160 -1.24 -4.42 -2.81
C SER A 160 -1.82 -3.03 -2.49
N ARG A 161 -0.94 -2.04 -2.28
CA ARG A 161 -1.34 -0.69 -1.83
C ARG A 161 -1.67 0.27 -2.96
N GLY A 162 -1.68 -0.23 -4.20
CA GLY A 162 -2.15 0.54 -5.34
C GLY A 162 -1.19 0.55 -6.52
N VAL A 163 -1.59 1.30 -7.51
CA VAL A 163 -0.88 1.46 -8.79
C VAL A 163 -0.29 2.85 -8.93
N GLY A 164 0.63 3.02 -9.90
CA GLY A 164 1.06 4.32 -10.41
C GLY A 164 0.41 4.60 -11.76
N LEU A 165 0.21 5.86 -12.11
CA LEU A 165 -0.40 6.28 -13.36
C LEU A 165 0.42 7.39 -14.00
N ALA A 166 0.91 7.19 -15.23
CA ALA A 166 1.54 8.23 -16.03
C ALA A 166 1.67 7.84 -17.51
N ASP A 167 1.67 8.83 -18.39
CA ASP A 167 1.99 8.70 -19.83
C ASP A 167 1.22 7.56 -20.51
N GLY A 168 -0.07 7.41 -20.20
CA GLY A 168 -0.94 6.36 -20.76
C GLY A 168 -0.68 4.97 -20.22
N LYS A 169 0.01 4.84 -19.10
CA LYS A 169 0.35 3.56 -18.46
C LYS A 169 -0.11 3.50 -17.02
N VAL A 170 -0.53 2.31 -16.61
CA VAL A 170 -0.70 1.92 -15.21
C VAL A 170 0.49 1.04 -14.83
N PHE A 171 1.12 1.35 -13.72
CA PHE A 171 2.27 0.59 -13.20
C PHE A 171 1.87 -0.12 -11.92
N ILE A 172 2.25 -1.39 -11.82
CA ILE A 172 2.08 -2.18 -10.60
C ILE A 172 3.39 -2.88 -10.25
N ALA A 173 3.65 -3.01 -8.96
CA ALA A 173 4.74 -3.81 -8.40
C ALA A 173 4.11 -4.99 -7.65
N THR A 174 4.53 -6.22 -7.97
CA THR A 174 3.81 -7.44 -7.59
C THR A 174 4.51 -8.23 -6.47
N GLN A 175 3.74 -9.09 -5.80
CA GLN A 175 4.23 -9.97 -4.72
C GLN A 175 5.38 -10.88 -5.18
N ASP A 176 5.40 -11.29 -6.43
CA ASP A 176 6.47 -12.11 -7.01
C ASP A 176 7.60 -11.27 -7.61
N CYS A 177 7.76 -10.05 -7.07
CA CYS A 177 8.89 -9.19 -7.42
C CYS A 177 8.94 -8.74 -8.88
N ARG A 178 7.80 -8.50 -9.53
CA ARG A 178 7.76 -7.91 -10.86
C ARG A 178 7.41 -6.43 -10.80
N VAL A 179 7.87 -5.68 -11.77
CA VAL A 179 7.36 -4.33 -12.08
C VAL A 179 6.76 -4.39 -13.47
N ILE A 180 5.49 -4.05 -13.58
CA ILE A 180 4.69 -4.24 -14.80
C ILE A 180 4.08 -2.92 -15.22
N ALA A 181 4.11 -2.62 -16.51
CA ALA A 181 3.33 -1.54 -17.10
C ALA A 181 2.19 -2.10 -17.94
N LEU A 182 1.00 -1.59 -17.69
CA LEU A 182 -0.20 -1.88 -18.46
C LEU A 182 -0.60 -0.64 -19.26
N ASP A 183 -1.21 -0.83 -20.42
CA ASP A 183 -1.88 0.24 -21.15
C ASP A 183 -3.10 0.73 -20.36
N ALA A 184 -3.15 2.01 -20.04
CA ALA A 184 -4.18 2.55 -19.16
C ALA A 184 -5.60 2.56 -19.78
N ALA A 185 -5.73 2.48 -21.10
CA ALA A 185 -7.03 2.40 -21.78
C ALA A 185 -7.58 0.98 -21.85
N THR A 186 -6.71 -0.03 -21.90
CA THR A 186 -7.10 -1.41 -22.24
C THR A 186 -6.74 -2.45 -21.20
N GLY A 187 -5.80 -2.14 -20.25
CA GLY A 187 -5.27 -3.10 -19.29
C GLY A 187 -4.24 -4.08 -19.87
N ASN A 188 -3.91 -3.98 -21.16
CA ASN A 188 -2.93 -4.88 -21.77
C ASN A 188 -1.52 -4.64 -21.26
N SER A 189 -0.75 -5.72 -21.04
CA SER A 189 0.65 -5.60 -20.59
C SER A 189 1.52 -5.02 -21.70
N LEU A 190 2.27 -3.97 -21.38
CA LEU A 190 3.22 -3.31 -22.28
C LEU A 190 4.64 -3.81 -22.05
N TRP A 191 5.03 -4.01 -20.82
CA TRP A 191 6.29 -4.62 -20.41
C TRP A 191 6.20 -5.15 -18.98
N ASN A 192 7.06 -6.12 -18.66
CA ASN A 192 7.12 -6.80 -17.36
C ASN A 192 8.59 -7.16 -17.08
N VAL A 193 9.15 -6.67 -15.98
CA VAL A 193 10.55 -6.84 -15.63
C VAL A 193 10.73 -7.36 -14.20
N GLN A 194 11.84 -8.06 -13.96
CA GLN A 194 12.24 -8.49 -12.63
C GLN A 194 12.63 -7.29 -11.78
N GLY A 195 12.04 -7.17 -10.60
CA GLY A 195 12.21 -6.03 -9.71
C GLY A 195 13.09 -6.27 -8.48
N CYS A 196 13.04 -7.43 -7.83
CA CYS A 196 13.88 -7.73 -6.66
C CYS A 196 15.18 -8.44 -7.06
N TRP A 197 16.18 -8.39 -6.17
CA TRP A 197 17.39 -9.19 -6.30
C TRP A 197 17.21 -10.61 -5.72
N ASP A 198 16.54 -10.70 -4.58
CA ASP A 198 16.20 -11.97 -3.92
C ASP A 198 14.70 -12.19 -4.01
N THR A 199 14.26 -13.16 -4.79
CA THR A 199 12.84 -13.51 -4.98
C THR A 199 12.34 -14.53 -3.97
N SER A 200 13.23 -15.12 -3.15
CA SER A 200 12.83 -16.08 -2.12
C SER A 200 12.33 -15.42 -0.84
N ASN A 201 12.78 -14.18 -0.58
CA ASN A 201 12.48 -13.47 0.67
C ASN A 201 11.90 -12.07 0.46
N SER A 202 11.75 -11.63 -0.78
CA SER A 202 11.29 -10.28 -1.11
C SER A 202 10.01 -10.30 -1.91
N TRP A 203 9.22 -9.26 -1.73
CA TRP A 203 8.02 -8.97 -2.52
C TRP A 203 7.77 -7.47 -2.59
N TYR A 204 6.84 -7.05 -3.41
CA TYR A 204 6.33 -5.69 -3.38
C TYR A 204 4.91 -5.68 -2.81
N SER A 205 4.63 -4.73 -1.92
CA SER A 205 3.29 -4.43 -1.41
C SER A 205 2.95 -2.94 -1.49
N MET A 206 3.96 -2.05 -1.61
CA MET A 206 3.71 -0.63 -1.77
C MET A 206 3.21 -0.29 -3.17
N ALA A 207 2.44 0.80 -3.29
CA ALA A 207 2.06 1.35 -4.58
C ALA A 207 3.28 1.70 -5.44
N ALA A 208 3.21 1.47 -6.74
CA ALA A 208 4.21 1.92 -7.69
C ALA A 208 4.21 3.46 -7.75
N TYR A 209 5.28 4.11 -7.27
CA TYR A 209 5.31 5.56 -7.08
C TYR A 209 6.02 6.24 -8.26
N VAL A 210 5.24 6.85 -9.15
CA VAL A 210 5.81 7.50 -10.33
C VAL A 210 6.31 8.90 -9.98
N TYR A 211 7.60 9.16 -10.18
CA TYR A 211 8.20 10.47 -10.02
C TYR A 211 9.07 10.83 -11.24
N LYS A 212 8.68 11.89 -11.98
CA LYS A 212 9.30 12.22 -13.26
C LYS A 212 9.19 11.01 -14.21
N ASN A 213 10.32 10.54 -14.76
CA ASN A 213 10.39 9.37 -15.64
C ASN A 213 10.76 8.07 -14.91
N GLN A 214 10.54 8.00 -13.59
CA GLN A 214 10.94 6.87 -12.74
C GLN A 214 9.72 6.29 -12.01
N ILE A 215 9.73 4.98 -11.86
CA ILE A 215 8.85 4.23 -10.96
C ILE A 215 9.70 3.84 -9.75
N ILE A 216 9.37 4.36 -8.58
CA ILE A 216 10.06 4.08 -7.33
C ILE A 216 9.25 3.03 -6.55
N VAL A 217 9.90 1.97 -6.13
CA VAL A 217 9.33 0.87 -5.35
C VAL A 217 10.29 0.43 -4.24
N GLY A 218 9.74 0.00 -3.12
CA GLY A 218 10.50 -0.57 -2.01
C GLY A 218 10.06 -2.00 -1.73
N THR A 219 10.99 -2.86 -1.34
CA THR A 219 10.71 -4.27 -1.05
C THR A 219 10.12 -4.47 0.34
N GLY A 220 9.18 -5.41 0.46
CA GLY A 220 8.80 -6.12 1.67
C GLY A 220 9.78 -7.25 2.00
N GLY A 221 9.45 -8.05 3.03
CA GLY A 221 10.22 -9.24 3.40
C GLY A 221 11.30 -8.99 4.46
N GLY A 222 11.22 -7.89 5.21
CA GLY A 222 12.10 -7.63 6.35
C GLY A 222 12.09 -8.77 7.36
N ASP A 223 10.89 -9.22 7.71
CA ASP A 223 10.66 -10.32 8.68
C ASP A 223 11.15 -11.70 8.17
N ASN A 224 11.43 -11.82 6.88
CA ASN A 224 12.08 -12.99 6.30
C ASN A 224 13.60 -12.83 6.21
N GLY A 225 14.17 -11.79 6.83
CA GLY A 225 15.61 -11.51 6.79
C GLY A 225 16.11 -10.99 5.45
N ASN A 226 15.21 -10.43 4.60
CA ASN A 226 15.61 -9.72 3.41
C ASN A 226 16.23 -8.36 3.76
N ILE A 227 17.31 -7.98 3.11
CA ILE A 227 17.79 -6.59 3.15
C ILE A 227 16.85 -5.72 2.34
N GLY A 228 16.24 -4.72 2.99
CA GLY A 228 15.35 -3.79 2.34
C GLY A 228 16.01 -3.06 1.17
N LEU A 229 15.28 -2.92 0.07
CA LEU A 229 15.75 -2.33 -1.16
C LEU A 229 14.74 -1.30 -1.68
N VAL A 230 15.20 -0.11 -2.00
CA VAL A 230 14.44 0.87 -2.78
C VAL A 230 15.04 0.94 -4.17
N SER A 231 14.22 0.74 -5.19
CA SER A 231 14.64 0.71 -6.59
C SER A 231 13.87 1.71 -7.43
N ALA A 232 14.51 2.25 -8.46
CA ALA A 232 13.84 3.02 -9.50
C ALA A 232 13.97 2.34 -10.86
N PHE A 233 12.85 2.37 -11.60
CA PHE A 233 12.74 1.84 -12.95
C PHE A 233 12.26 2.91 -13.91
N SER A 234 12.69 2.85 -15.17
CA SER A 234 12.23 3.75 -16.23
C SER A 234 10.75 3.52 -16.55
N THR A 235 9.94 4.59 -16.55
CA THR A 235 8.52 4.53 -16.98
C THR A 235 8.37 4.10 -18.44
N LYS A 236 9.41 4.26 -19.26
CA LYS A 236 9.39 3.97 -20.69
C LYS A 236 9.44 2.47 -20.98
N ASP A 237 10.37 1.76 -20.33
CA ASP A 237 10.77 0.40 -20.71
C ASP A 237 11.09 -0.53 -19.54
N GLY A 238 10.88 -0.08 -18.29
CA GLY A 238 11.14 -0.86 -17.08
C GLY A 238 12.62 -1.05 -16.77
N LYS A 239 13.54 -0.40 -17.51
CA LYS A 239 14.97 -0.50 -17.20
C LYS A 239 15.25 0.03 -15.81
N ARG A 240 15.98 -0.76 -15.00
CA ARG A 240 16.45 -0.35 -13.67
C ARG A 240 17.40 0.83 -13.79
N LEU A 241 17.15 1.89 -13.01
CA LEU A 241 17.92 3.13 -13.03
C LEU A 241 18.90 3.23 -11.87
N TRP A 242 18.42 2.93 -10.67
CA TRP A 242 19.23 2.92 -9.45
C TRP A 242 18.59 2.06 -8.35
N ASP A 243 19.42 1.69 -7.38
CA ASP A 243 19.04 1.00 -6.16
C ASP A 243 19.66 1.68 -4.94
N TRP A 244 18.98 1.57 -3.81
CA TRP A 244 19.48 1.93 -2.49
C TRP A 244 19.10 0.85 -1.48
N GLN A 245 20.11 0.24 -0.83
CA GLN A 245 19.91 -0.74 0.24
C GLN A 245 19.75 -0.03 1.58
N THR A 246 18.80 -0.48 2.39
CA THR A 246 18.52 0.10 3.71
C THR A 246 19.56 -0.30 4.76
N ILE A 247 20.16 -1.48 4.59
CA ILE A 247 21.21 -1.98 5.48
C ILE A 247 22.56 -1.78 4.81
N PRO A 248 23.47 -0.99 5.43
CA PRO A 248 24.76 -0.69 4.84
C PRO A 248 25.71 -1.91 4.87
N GLY A 249 26.31 -2.19 3.73
CA GLY A 249 27.36 -3.20 3.62
C GLY A 249 28.73 -2.73 4.17
N PRO A 250 29.74 -3.63 4.19
CA PRO A 250 31.08 -3.30 4.69
C PRO A 250 31.67 -2.03 4.05
N GLY A 251 32.19 -1.15 4.88
CA GLY A 251 32.80 0.12 4.46
C GLY A 251 31.81 1.25 4.16
N GLN A 252 30.51 1.02 4.26
CA GLN A 252 29.49 2.06 4.16
C GLN A 252 29.16 2.66 5.54
N PRO A 253 28.85 3.96 5.63
CA PRO A 253 28.43 4.59 6.88
C PRO A 253 27.21 3.88 7.49
N GLY A 254 27.27 3.59 8.80
CA GLY A 254 26.21 2.86 9.52
C GLY A 254 26.48 1.35 9.63
N HIS A 255 27.37 0.77 8.84
CA HIS A 255 27.73 -0.65 8.93
C HIS A 255 28.31 -1.04 10.30
N GLU A 256 29.03 -0.13 10.93
CA GLU A 256 29.60 -0.30 12.27
C GLU A 256 28.56 -0.53 13.37
N THR A 257 27.28 -0.30 13.07
CA THR A 257 26.16 -0.57 13.98
C THR A 257 25.64 -2.00 13.93
N TRP A 258 26.22 -2.82 13.04
CA TRP A 258 25.88 -4.21 12.81
C TRP A 258 27.07 -5.12 13.17
N PRO A 259 27.03 -5.87 14.30
CA PRO A 259 28.13 -6.74 14.68
C PRO A 259 28.21 -7.97 13.75
N GLY A 260 29.44 -8.32 13.38
CA GLY A 260 29.73 -9.51 12.58
C GLY A 260 28.97 -9.53 11.26
N ASP A 261 28.30 -10.65 10.97
CA ASP A 261 27.52 -10.90 9.75
C ASP A 261 26.01 -10.58 9.89
N SER A 262 25.59 -10.01 11.03
CA SER A 262 24.16 -9.74 11.27
C SER A 262 23.48 -8.84 10.23
N TRP A 263 24.24 -8.00 9.56
CA TRP A 263 23.77 -7.14 8.47
C TRP A 263 23.24 -7.90 7.24
N LYS A 264 23.72 -9.15 7.01
CA LYS A 264 23.38 -9.95 5.81
C LYS A 264 21.90 -10.32 5.75
N HIS A 265 21.25 -10.37 6.91
CA HIS A 265 19.82 -10.67 7.06
C HIS A 265 19.16 -9.62 7.96
N GLY A 266 19.57 -8.36 7.75
CA GLY A 266 19.27 -7.26 8.65
C GLY A 266 17.85 -6.69 8.59
N GLY A 267 16.99 -7.14 7.68
CA GLY A 267 15.63 -6.61 7.56
C GLY A 267 15.58 -5.22 6.92
N GLY A 268 14.82 -4.30 7.50
CA GLY A 268 14.73 -2.91 7.04
C GLY A 268 13.93 -2.71 5.76
N ALA A 269 12.86 -3.48 5.56
CA ALA A 269 11.98 -3.38 4.40
C ALA A 269 11.37 -1.97 4.26
N VAL A 270 11.11 -1.52 3.02
CA VAL A 270 10.37 -0.29 2.72
C VAL A 270 9.07 -0.67 2.04
N TRP A 271 8.07 -1.00 2.83
CA TRP A 271 6.86 -1.68 2.38
C TRP A 271 5.61 -0.79 2.32
N SER A 272 5.58 0.32 3.09
CA SER A 272 4.37 1.14 3.23
C SER A 272 4.22 2.19 2.11
N GLY A 273 5.25 2.99 1.88
CA GLY A 273 5.25 4.04 0.87
C GLY A 273 6.34 5.08 1.08
N VAL A 274 6.34 6.08 0.23
CA VAL A 274 7.36 7.13 0.20
C VAL A 274 6.74 8.51 0.02
N ALA A 275 7.50 9.57 0.33
CA ALA A 275 7.15 10.94 -0.02
C ALA A 275 8.32 11.64 -0.73
N VAL A 276 8.04 12.63 -1.55
CA VAL A 276 9.07 13.38 -2.29
C VAL A 276 8.93 14.89 -2.09
N ASP A 277 9.99 15.52 -1.64
CA ASP A 277 10.13 16.97 -1.76
C ASP A 277 10.60 17.31 -3.18
N GLN A 278 9.65 17.76 -3.99
CA GLN A 278 9.88 18.09 -5.41
C GLN A 278 10.83 19.28 -5.64
N VAL A 279 10.98 20.16 -4.64
CA VAL A 279 11.84 21.35 -4.74
C VAL A 279 13.30 20.97 -4.64
N THR A 280 13.58 19.96 -3.83
CA THR A 280 14.97 19.55 -3.52
C THR A 280 15.33 18.18 -4.05
N ASP A 281 14.44 17.53 -4.83
CA ASP A 281 14.56 16.12 -5.27
C ASP A 281 14.95 15.19 -4.10
N THR A 282 14.28 15.36 -2.96
CA THR A 282 14.55 14.55 -1.77
C THR A 282 13.46 13.51 -1.58
N LEU A 283 13.83 12.26 -1.62
CA LEU A 283 12.98 11.11 -1.33
C LEU A 283 13.04 10.78 0.17
N PHE A 284 11.88 10.69 0.81
CA PHE A 284 11.75 10.27 2.20
C PHE A 284 11.26 8.83 2.23
N VAL A 285 12.05 7.97 2.87
CA VAL A 285 11.77 6.54 3.02
C VAL A 285 11.83 6.14 4.49
N ALA A 286 11.09 5.11 4.84
CA ALA A 286 10.98 4.61 6.21
C ALA A 286 11.32 3.11 6.24
N PRO A 287 12.61 2.74 6.36
CA PRO A 287 13.01 1.35 6.56
C PRO A 287 12.44 0.78 7.85
N GLY A 288 11.83 -0.40 7.77
CA GLY A 288 11.20 -1.10 8.88
C GLY A 288 12.18 -1.70 9.89
N ASN A 289 11.68 -2.67 10.65
CA ASN A 289 12.38 -3.34 11.75
C ASN A 289 13.65 -4.10 11.30
N PRO A 290 14.59 -4.39 12.25
CA PRO A 290 15.74 -5.23 11.97
C PRO A 290 15.41 -6.72 12.18
N GLY A 291 15.91 -7.60 11.31
CA GLY A 291 15.86 -9.06 11.48
C GLY A 291 17.03 -9.63 12.31
N PRO A 292 16.80 -10.70 13.10
CA PRO A 292 15.51 -11.32 13.43
C PRO A 292 14.67 -10.43 14.34
N ASP A 293 13.34 -10.39 14.12
CA ASP A 293 12.48 -9.34 14.67
C ASP A 293 12.49 -9.28 16.21
N PHE A 294 12.37 -10.43 16.89
CA PHE A 294 12.17 -10.47 18.34
C PHE A 294 13.45 -10.78 19.12
N VAL A 295 14.56 -11.06 18.45
CA VAL A 295 15.83 -11.48 19.07
C VAL A 295 16.98 -10.59 18.60
N ALA A 296 17.62 -9.88 19.55
CA ALA A 296 18.70 -8.96 19.24
C ALA A 296 20.10 -9.45 19.67
N THR A 297 20.23 -10.67 20.20
CA THR A 297 21.46 -11.19 20.80
C THR A 297 22.67 -11.10 19.88
N LYS A 298 22.48 -11.34 18.58
CA LYS A 298 23.55 -11.28 17.57
C LYS A 298 23.60 -10.00 16.75
N ARG A 299 22.65 -9.08 16.95
CA ARG A 299 22.62 -7.78 16.28
C ARG A 299 22.62 -6.61 17.26
N MET A 300 23.35 -6.76 18.38
CA MET A 300 23.50 -5.69 19.36
C MET A 300 24.12 -4.45 18.73
N GLY A 301 23.43 -3.32 18.82
CA GLY A 301 23.84 -2.07 18.19
C GLY A 301 22.63 -1.25 17.76
N LYS A 302 22.85 -0.14 17.05
CA LYS A 302 21.75 0.70 16.57
C LYS A 302 20.99 0.06 15.38
N ASN A 303 21.64 -0.82 14.63
CA ASN A 303 21.11 -1.46 13.44
C ASN A 303 20.64 -0.45 12.37
N LEU A 304 21.50 0.51 12.01
CA LEU A 304 21.18 1.50 10.98
C LEU A 304 21.05 0.86 9.59
N TYR A 305 20.08 1.26 8.77
CA TYR A 305 19.09 2.36 8.98
C TYR A 305 17.69 1.82 9.25
N THR A 306 17.54 0.69 9.96
CA THR A 306 16.23 0.20 10.38
C THR A 306 15.53 1.19 11.30
N ASN A 307 14.20 1.11 11.39
CA ASN A 307 13.35 1.96 12.25
C ASN A 307 13.65 3.46 12.10
N SER A 308 13.96 3.91 10.89
CA SER A 308 14.39 5.28 10.66
C SER A 308 13.55 5.99 9.59
N LEU A 309 13.42 7.30 9.72
CA LEU A 309 13.10 8.15 8.58
C LEU A 309 14.41 8.58 7.93
N VAL A 310 14.59 8.27 6.65
CA VAL A 310 15.79 8.59 5.88
C VAL A 310 15.45 9.54 4.73
N ALA A 311 16.16 10.66 4.64
CA ALA A 311 16.08 11.61 3.54
C ALA A 311 17.18 11.33 2.52
N LEU A 312 16.80 10.97 1.29
CA LEU A 312 17.69 10.62 0.19
C LEU A 312 17.67 11.71 -0.88
N ASP A 313 18.83 12.22 -1.25
CA ASP A 313 19.00 13.02 -2.46
C ASP A 313 18.95 12.09 -3.69
N ILE A 314 17.92 12.25 -4.52
CA ILE A 314 17.71 11.49 -5.76
C ILE A 314 17.91 12.34 -7.03
N SER A 315 18.50 13.51 -6.92
CA SER A 315 18.81 14.38 -8.07
C SER A 315 19.93 13.82 -8.95
N GLY A 316 20.77 12.96 -8.41
CA GLY A 316 21.90 12.33 -9.09
C GLY A 316 21.61 10.94 -9.61
N ALA A 317 22.64 10.30 -10.22
CA ALA A 317 22.52 8.94 -10.77
C ALA A 317 22.37 7.84 -9.70
N ARG A 318 22.68 8.12 -8.44
CA ARG A 318 22.50 7.22 -7.30
C ARG A 318 22.04 8.04 -6.10
N PRO A 319 21.10 7.49 -5.31
CA PRO A 319 20.63 8.11 -4.07
C PRO A 319 21.78 8.32 -3.06
N LYS A 320 21.72 9.43 -2.33
CA LYS A 320 22.66 9.74 -1.24
C LYS A 320 21.89 10.15 0.00
N ILE A 321 22.27 9.63 1.16
CA ILE A 321 21.66 10.03 2.44
C ILE A 321 22.05 11.50 2.71
N LYS A 322 21.03 12.36 2.90
CA LYS A 322 21.19 13.74 3.39
C LYS A 322 21.22 13.76 4.91
N TRP A 323 20.28 13.06 5.51
CA TRP A 323 20.13 12.88 6.95
C TRP A 323 19.21 11.69 7.25
N TYR A 324 19.23 11.22 8.47
CA TYR A 324 18.29 10.25 9.00
C TYR A 324 17.92 10.56 10.45
N TYR A 325 16.77 10.05 10.88
CA TYR A 325 16.34 10.05 12.27
C TYR A 325 15.81 8.65 12.63
N GLN A 326 16.43 8.00 13.61
CA GLN A 326 16.01 6.67 14.06
C GLN A 326 14.98 6.81 15.18
N LEU A 327 13.77 6.26 14.97
CA LEU A 327 12.65 6.32 15.91
C LEU A 327 12.83 5.33 17.05
N VAL A 328 13.18 4.08 16.72
CA VAL A 328 13.44 2.98 17.66
C VAL A 328 14.82 2.40 17.38
N GLN A 329 15.65 2.25 18.41
CA GLN A 329 16.99 1.65 18.29
C GLN A 329 16.97 0.21 18.74
N ASN A 330 17.61 -0.72 17.99
CA ASN A 330 17.71 -2.12 18.34
C ASN A 330 16.34 -2.75 18.66
N ASP A 331 15.37 -2.47 17.81
CA ASP A 331 13.98 -2.91 17.97
C ASP A 331 13.88 -4.45 18.09
N THR A 332 12.99 -4.91 18.97
CA THR A 332 12.67 -6.33 19.18
C THR A 332 11.16 -6.60 19.21
N HIS A 333 10.36 -5.71 18.64
CA HIS A 333 8.90 -5.77 18.69
C HIS A 333 8.22 -5.51 17.34
N ASP A 334 8.98 -5.51 16.25
CA ASP A 334 8.44 -5.16 14.93
C ASP A 334 7.79 -3.75 14.94
N TYR A 335 8.46 -2.78 15.56
CA TYR A 335 7.98 -1.40 15.68
C TYR A 335 8.42 -0.52 14.51
N ASP A 336 8.05 -0.94 13.30
CA ASP A 336 8.32 -0.19 12.08
C ASP A 336 7.89 1.28 12.17
N PRO A 337 8.62 2.21 11.53
CA PRO A 337 8.09 3.51 11.16
C PRO A 337 7.12 3.33 9.99
N ALA A 338 5.95 2.72 10.27
CA ALA A 338 5.01 2.24 9.26
C ALA A 338 4.34 3.38 8.48
N MET A 339 4.10 4.52 9.13
CA MET A 339 3.43 5.66 8.54
C MET A 339 4.16 6.17 7.29
N ILE A 340 3.47 6.34 6.17
CA ILE A 340 4.00 7.06 5.01
C ILE A 340 4.39 8.47 5.45
N PRO A 341 5.62 8.95 5.18
CA PRO A 341 6.05 10.29 5.58
C PRO A 341 5.14 11.37 4.97
N VAL A 342 4.75 12.38 5.77
CA VAL A 342 3.91 13.49 5.32
C VAL A 342 4.68 14.79 5.38
N LEU A 343 4.89 15.43 4.24
CA LEU A 343 5.61 16.69 4.10
C LEU A 343 4.60 17.85 4.05
N PHE A 344 4.89 18.92 4.78
CA PHE A 344 4.07 20.13 4.74
C PHE A 344 4.85 21.34 5.24
N ASP A 345 4.33 22.53 5.00
CA ASP A 345 4.85 23.78 5.55
C ASP A 345 3.87 24.23 6.64
N GLY A 346 4.30 24.12 7.91
CA GLY A 346 3.49 24.41 9.09
C GLY A 346 4.01 25.62 9.86
N GLN A 347 3.14 26.22 10.70
CA GLN A 347 3.52 27.33 11.56
C GLN A 347 4.12 26.80 12.87
N VAL A 348 5.33 27.20 13.21
CA VAL A 348 6.01 26.90 14.48
C VAL A 348 6.69 28.18 14.97
N GLY A 349 6.38 28.63 16.21
CA GLY A 349 6.90 29.87 16.77
C GLY A 349 6.58 31.11 15.94
N GLY A 350 5.42 31.14 15.29
CA GLY A 350 4.97 32.25 14.43
C GLY A 350 5.67 32.34 13.08
N ARG A 351 6.37 31.30 12.65
CA ARG A 351 7.05 31.21 11.35
C ARG A 351 6.66 29.96 10.61
N THR A 352 6.65 30.04 9.28
CA THR A 352 6.47 28.87 8.43
C THR A 352 7.76 28.03 8.40
N HIS A 353 7.66 26.76 8.72
CA HIS A 353 8.74 25.79 8.71
C HIS A 353 8.44 24.64 7.75
N PRO A 354 9.41 24.18 6.95
CA PRO A 354 9.30 22.94 6.19
C PRO A 354 9.39 21.75 7.15
N LEU A 355 8.31 20.99 7.27
CA LEU A 355 8.16 19.91 8.23
C LEU A 355 7.97 18.56 7.55
N VAL A 356 8.33 17.48 8.24
CA VAL A 356 7.97 16.11 7.92
C VAL A 356 7.45 15.41 9.17
N ALA A 357 6.29 14.78 9.05
CA ALA A 357 5.69 13.95 10.09
C ALA A 357 5.89 12.47 9.76
N ILE A 358 6.16 11.67 10.80
CA ILE A 358 6.29 10.22 10.75
C ILE A 358 5.75 9.62 12.04
N GLY A 359 5.17 8.42 11.96
CA GLY A 359 4.73 7.62 13.10
C GLY A 359 5.24 6.19 13.00
N ASP A 360 5.33 5.51 14.14
CA ASP A 360 5.77 4.12 14.23
C ASP A 360 4.75 3.22 14.94
N LYS A 361 4.93 1.92 14.81
CA LYS A 361 4.10 0.91 15.47
C LYS A 361 4.23 0.93 17.00
N ALA A 362 5.30 1.50 17.57
CA ALA A 362 5.40 1.75 19.00
C ALA A 362 4.48 2.91 19.48
N GLY A 363 3.77 3.55 18.57
CA GLY A 363 2.85 4.66 18.86
C GLY A 363 3.54 6.02 19.02
N ASN A 364 4.80 6.16 18.59
CA ASN A 364 5.46 7.46 18.56
C ASN A 364 5.02 8.23 17.31
N PHE A 365 4.65 9.48 17.50
CA PHE A 365 4.51 10.48 16.45
C PHE A 365 5.68 11.47 16.56
N VAL A 366 6.37 11.69 15.45
CA VAL A 366 7.53 12.59 15.41
C VAL A 366 7.36 13.61 14.29
N LEU A 367 7.49 14.88 14.64
CA LEU A 367 7.53 16.00 13.73
C LEU A 367 8.96 16.52 13.65
N LEU A 368 9.54 16.57 12.44
CA LEU A 368 10.90 17.00 12.22
C LEU A 368 10.95 18.17 11.24
N ASP A 369 11.99 18.97 11.37
CA ASP A 369 12.39 19.89 10.32
C ASP A 369 12.85 19.09 9.09
N ARG A 370 12.20 19.31 7.96
CA ARG A 370 12.37 18.51 6.72
C ARG A 370 13.76 18.66 6.10
N GLN A 371 14.45 19.78 6.35
CA GLN A 371 15.75 20.04 5.77
C GLN A 371 16.89 19.43 6.57
N SER A 372 16.77 19.41 7.89
CA SER A 372 17.85 19.03 8.81
C SER A 372 17.63 17.72 9.56
N GLY A 373 16.40 17.18 9.58
CA GLY A 373 16.05 16.03 10.39
C GLY A 373 16.00 16.30 11.89
N LYS A 374 16.05 17.56 12.32
CA LYS A 374 15.94 17.92 13.74
C LYS A 374 14.50 17.76 14.23
N VAL A 375 14.33 17.15 15.40
CA VAL A 375 13.04 16.97 16.04
C VAL A 375 12.45 18.32 16.45
N VAL A 376 11.23 18.58 16.03
CA VAL A 376 10.40 19.71 16.50
C VAL A 376 9.51 19.23 17.64
N HIS A 377 8.77 18.13 17.43
CA HIS A 377 7.94 17.53 18.47
C HIS A 377 8.05 15.99 18.42
N ARG A 378 7.97 15.34 19.59
CA ARG A 378 7.81 13.89 19.72
C ARG A 378 6.75 13.60 20.77
N LEU A 379 5.75 12.79 20.43
CA LEU A 379 4.62 12.42 21.26
C LEU A 379 4.40 10.92 21.24
N ALA A 380 3.94 10.37 22.36
CA ALA A 380 3.34 9.04 22.40
C ALA A 380 1.83 9.20 22.19
N LEU A 381 1.29 8.61 21.13
CA LEU A 381 -0.14 8.70 20.79
C LEU A 381 -0.92 7.44 21.18
N SER A 382 -0.24 6.33 21.39
CA SER A 382 -0.80 5.11 21.95
C SER A 382 -0.20 4.82 23.31
N ARG A 383 -0.89 4.01 24.11
CA ARG A 383 -0.38 3.52 25.39
C ARG A 383 0.92 2.76 25.17
N GLN A 384 1.98 3.16 25.87
CA GLN A 384 3.28 2.50 25.82
C GLN A 384 3.56 1.77 27.14
N VAL A 385 3.70 0.45 27.06
CA VAL A 385 4.07 -0.43 28.17
C VAL A 385 5.06 -1.46 27.65
N GLY A 386 6.16 -1.70 28.34
CA GLY A 386 7.11 -2.75 27.98
C GLY A 386 7.81 -2.59 26.62
N ILE A 387 7.68 -1.45 25.94
CA ILE A 387 8.22 -1.24 24.60
C ILE A 387 9.75 -1.36 24.50
N ASP A 388 10.45 -1.19 25.62
CA ASP A 388 11.90 -1.36 25.74
C ASP A 388 12.29 -2.71 26.40
N THR A 389 11.30 -3.53 26.78
CA THR A 389 11.53 -4.81 27.47
C THR A 389 11.55 -5.94 26.46
N ARG A 390 12.68 -6.61 26.31
CA ARG A 390 12.86 -7.67 25.31
C ARG A 390 11.86 -8.81 25.48
N PRO A 391 11.36 -9.39 24.39
CA PRO A 391 10.59 -10.63 24.41
C PRO A 391 11.32 -11.76 25.14
N SER A 392 10.58 -12.65 25.77
CA SER A 392 11.10 -13.77 26.56
C SER A 392 10.41 -15.09 26.22
N HIS A 393 10.98 -16.22 26.64
CA HIS A 393 10.37 -17.55 26.44
C HIS A 393 9.04 -17.68 27.19
N ASP A 394 8.90 -17.06 28.35
CA ASP A 394 7.66 -17.08 29.15
C ASP A 394 6.60 -16.10 28.62
N GLY A 395 7.03 -15.14 27.83
CA GLY A 395 6.21 -14.03 27.29
C GLY A 395 6.44 -12.73 28.04
N THR A 396 6.50 -11.65 27.28
CA THR A 396 6.65 -10.27 27.77
C THR A 396 5.47 -9.45 27.25
N GLU A 397 4.69 -8.86 28.15
CA GLU A 397 3.61 -7.96 27.74
C GLU A 397 4.17 -6.64 27.24
N ALA A 398 3.74 -6.22 26.04
CA ALA A 398 4.02 -4.90 25.53
C ALA A 398 2.79 -4.27 24.84
N CYS A 399 2.69 -2.96 24.92
CA CYS A 399 1.70 -2.13 24.26
C CYS A 399 2.45 -0.97 23.58
N PRO A 400 2.14 -0.65 22.31
CA PRO A 400 1.24 -1.36 21.41
C PRO A 400 1.75 -2.75 21.02
N ASN A 401 0.91 -3.54 20.32
CA ASN A 401 1.33 -4.79 19.69
C ASN A 401 2.04 -4.55 18.34
N HIS A 402 2.37 -5.62 17.57
CA HIS A 402 3.00 -5.56 16.25
C HIS A 402 2.09 -4.98 15.14
N GLY A 403 0.76 -5.05 15.30
CA GLY A 403 -0.20 -4.35 14.44
C GLY A 403 -0.30 -2.86 14.72
N GLY A 404 0.56 -2.38 15.59
CA GLY A 404 0.98 -1.01 15.71
C GLY A 404 0.14 -0.09 16.55
N GLY A 405 0.81 0.99 16.95
CA GLY A 405 0.19 2.21 17.43
C GLY A 405 -0.18 3.13 16.29
N ILE A 406 0.74 3.39 15.34
CA ILE A 406 0.46 4.18 14.13
C ILE A 406 0.84 3.35 12.91
N GLU A 407 -0.16 3.05 12.10
CA GLU A 407 -0.06 2.20 10.93
C GLU A 407 0.24 2.98 9.63
N TRP A 408 0.40 2.24 8.52
CA TRP A 408 0.97 2.70 7.26
C TRP A 408 0.20 3.84 6.59
N ASN A 409 -1.12 3.88 6.66
CA ASN A 409 -1.92 4.91 6.01
C ASN A 409 -1.66 6.32 6.56
N GLY A 410 -1.34 6.42 7.84
CA GLY A 410 -0.93 7.65 8.48
C GLY A 410 -1.97 8.76 8.52
N GLY A 411 -1.47 9.94 8.84
CA GLY A 411 -2.27 11.14 9.06
C GLY A 411 -2.28 12.12 7.91
N ALA A 412 -2.88 13.29 8.17
CA ALA A 412 -2.91 14.41 7.26
C ALA A 412 -2.77 15.76 8.01
N TYR A 413 -2.16 16.73 7.35
CA TYR A 413 -2.04 18.10 7.84
C TYR A 413 -3.19 18.95 7.35
N ASP A 414 -3.84 19.67 8.28
CA ASP A 414 -4.85 20.70 8.00
C ASP A 414 -4.21 22.09 8.02
N PRO A 415 -4.04 22.74 6.86
CA PRO A 415 -3.44 24.07 6.79
C PRO A 415 -4.35 25.14 7.39
N ASN A 416 -5.68 24.92 7.47
CA ASN A 416 -6.62 25.91 7.99
C ASN A 416 -6.50 26.07 9.50
N SER A 417 -6.28 24.98 10.22
CA SER A 417 -6.15 24.98 11.68
C SER A 417 -4.71 24.84 12.17
N ASN A 418 -3.73 24.67 11.28
CA ASN A 418 -2.36 24.33 11.62
C ASN A 418 -2.28 23.12 12.57
N SER A 419 -3.05 22.07 12.24
CA SER A 419 -3.06 20.84 13.02
C SER A 419 -2.72 19.62 12.17
N PHE A 420 -2.16 18.60 12.82
CA PHE A 420 -1.91 17.31 12.19
C PHE A 420 -2.85 16.27 12.81
N LEU A 421 -3.62 15.61 11.97
CA LEU A 421 -4.55 14.56 12.39
C LEU A 421 -3.93 13.20 12.08
N VAL A 422 -3.90 12.30 13.07
CA VAL A 422 -3.32 10.99 12.93
C VAL A 422 -4.18 9.93 13.61
N PRO A 423 -4.49 8.81 12.93
CA PRO A 423 -5.13 7.66 13.55
C PRO A 423 -4.09 6.83 14.30
N SER A 424 -4.50 6.22 15.39
CA SER A 424 -3.67 5.28 16.15
C SER A 424 -4.51 4.15 16.72
N THR A 425 -3.84 3.06 17.12
CA THR A 425 -4.48 1.87 17.70
C THR A 425 -4.00 1.68 19.15
N GLU A 426 -4.92 1.31 20.02
CA GLU A 426 -4.69 0.94 21.42
C GLU A 426 -4.90 -0.56 21.57
N GLU A 427 -3.80 -1.32 21.60
CA GLU A 427 -3.83 -2.77 21.70
C GLU A 427 -2.53 -3.28 22.32
N CYS A 428 -2.60 -4.32 23.16
CA CYS A 428 -1.43 -4.93 23.78
C CYS A 428 -1.26 -6.37 23.30
N ALA A 429 -0.08 -6.95 23.50
CA ALA A 429 0.17 -8.37 23.22
C ALA A 429 1.24 -8.95 24.13
N SER A 430 1.28 -10.28 24.22
CA SER A 430 2.36 -11.01 24.90
C SER A 430 3.34 -11.53 23.85
N TRP A 431 4.56 -11.05 23.92
CA TRP A 431 5.64 -11.35 22.99
C TRP A 431 6.47 -12.52 23.49
N LYS A 432 6.59 -13.57 22.70
CA LYS A 432 7.33 -14.79 23.03
C LYS A 432 8.42 -15.06 22.01
N ILE A 433 9.58 -15.51 22.50
CA ILE A 433 10.60 -16.10 21.66
C ILE A 433 10.65 -17.62 21.85
N THR A 434 11.02 -18.33 20.80
CA THR A 434 11.20 -19.78 20.82
C THR A 434 12.66 -20.16 20.68
N SER A 435 13.52 -19.20 20.32
CA SER A 435 14.97 -19.39 20.17
C SER A 435 15.71 -18.11 20.54
N ASP A 436 16.79 -18.23 21.32
CA ASP A 436 17.74 -17.14 21.57
C ASP A 436 18.72 -16.92 20.41
N ASP A 437 18.80 -17.89 19.49
CA ASP A 437 19.65 -17.89 18.31
C ASP A 437 18.89 -18.44 17.10
N PRO A 438 17.90 -17.71 16.59
CA PRO A 438 17.15 -18.14 15.41
C PRO A 438 18.10 -18.27 14.21
N GLN A 439 17.94 -19.35 13.44
CA GLN A 439 18.70 -19.58 12.23
C GLN A 439 17.94 -19.02 11.04
N TYR A 440 18.65 -18.31 10.19
CA TYR A 440 18.09 -17.84 8.92
C TYR A 440 17.87 -19.03 7.96
N ILE A 441 16.66 -19.13 7.41
CA ILE A 441 16.29 -20.11 6.40
C ILE A 441 15.60 -19.35 5.26
N PRO A 442 16.11 -19.44 4.01
CA PRO A 442 15.51 -18.79 2.86
C PRO A 442 14.02 -19.13 2.71
N GLY A 443 13.17 -18.14 2.47
CA GLY A 443 11.73 -18.30 2.30
C GLY A 443 10.94 -18.46 3.60
N GLN A 444 11.59 -18.36 4.75
CA GLN A 444 10.92 -18.45 6.06
C GLN A 444 10.97 -17.13 6.83
N VAL A 445 10.01 -16.97 7.72
CA VAL A 445 10.01 -15.86 8.68
C VAL A 445 11.22 -16.01 9.62
N TYR A 446 11.97 -14.93 9.77
CA TYR A 446 13.18 -14.84 10.59
C TYR A 446 12.92 -13.95 11.81
N SER A 447 11.95 -14.32 12.64
CA SER A 447 11.53 -13.50 13.79
C SER A 447 12.15 -13.96 15.13
N GLY A 448 12.42 -15.25 15.29
CA GLY A 448 12.86 -15.85 16.56
C GLY A 448 11.73 -16.28 17.49
N GLY A 449 10.48 -16.10 17.08
CA GLY A 449 9.27 -16.52 17.77
C GLY A 449 8.02 -16.27 16.93
N PRO A 450 6.86 -16.73 17.35
CA PRO A 450 5.60 -16.46 16.66
C PRO A 450 5.20 -14.99 16.84
N PHE A 451 4.57 -14.40 15.81
CA PHE A 451 3.91 -13.11 15.97
C PHE A 451 2.84 -13.20 17.06
N PRO A 452 2.77 -12.20 17.95
CA PRO A 452 1.83 -12.24 19.05
C PRO A 452 0.39 -12.18 18.54
N LYS A 453 -0.50 -12.94 19.18
CA LYS A 453 -1.93 -12.87 18.86
C LYS A 453 -2.49 -11.51 19.23
N ARG A 454 -3.24 -10.92 18.30
CA ARG A 454 -3.94 -9.67 18.55
C ARG A 454 -5.03 -9.86 19.60
N GLN A 455 -5.28 -8.82 20.36
CA GLN A 455 -6.35 -8.73 21.36
C GLN A 455 -7.46 -7.82 20.82
N ASN A 456 -8.48 -7.53 21.65
CA ASN A 456 -9.47 -6.53 21.33
C ASN A 456 -8.84 -5.13 21.35
N GLY A 457 -8.58 -4.58 20.16
CA GLY A 457 -8.04 -3.24 20.00
C GLY A 457 -9.13 -2.21 19.73
N THR A 458 -8.82 -0.96 20.06
CA THR A 458 -9.64 0.21 19.72
C THR A 458 -8.83 1.22 18.94
N GLY A 459 -9.49 2.02 18.11
CA GLY A 459 -8.86 3.10 17.38
C GLY A 459 -8.97 4.43 18.13
N VAL A 460 -8.11 5.36 17.77
CA VAL A 460 -8.19 6.76 18.22
C VAL A 460 -7.79 7.66 17.06
N LEU A 461 -8.62 8.67 16.77
CA LEU A 461 -8.21 9.78 15.91
C LEU A 461 -7.76 10.95 16.81
N THR A 462 -6.52 11.38 16.64
CA THR A 462 -5.91 12.45 17.44
C THR A 462 -5.59 13.66 16.56
N SER A 463 -5.92 14.87 17.03
CA SER A 463 -5.48 16.13 16.43
C SER A 463 -4.38 16.77 17.28
N ILE A 464 -3.28 17.12 16.64
CA ILE A 464 -2.08 17.69 17.26
C ILE A 464 -1.91 19.11 16.73
N ASP A 465 -1.73 20.06 17.63
CA ASP A 465 -1.32 21.43 17.32
C ASP A 465 0.14 21.43 16.84
N VAL A 466 0.37 21.84 15.59
CA VAL A 466 1.71 21.80 14.97
C VAL A 466 2.67 22.79 15.60
N ASP A 467 2.16 23.95 16.06
CA ASP A 467 3.00 24.98 16.71
C ASP A 467 3.53 24.50 18.06
N THR A 468 2.67 23.94 18.88
CA THR A 468 2.97 23.63 20.28
C THR A 468 3.26 22.18 20.57
N GLY A 469 2.92 21.25 19.67
CA GLY A 469 2.96 19.81 19.89
C GLY A 469 1.92 19.30 20.88
N LYS A 470 0.93 20.10 21.26
CA LYS A 470 -0.13 19.68 22.20
C LYS A 470 -1.29 19.02 21.49
N LEU A 471 -1.95 18.11 22.17
CA LEU A 471 -3.18 17.52 21.68
C LEU A 471 -4.30 18.56 21.72
N ARG A 472 -5.02 18.72 20.61
CA ARG A 472 -6.23 19.55 20.53
C ARG A 472 -7.46 18.77 20.96
N TRP A 473 -7.60 17.56 20.41
CA TRP A 473 -8.69 16.64 20.74
C TRP A 473 -8.30 15.19 20.39
N ARG A 474 -9.00 14.24 20.99
CA ARG A 474 -8.91 12.80 20.71
C ARG A 474 -10.30 12.20 20.67
N ASN A 475 -10.58 11.40 19.64
CA ASN A 475 -11.82 10.65 19.50
C ASN A 475 -11.53 9.15 19.47
N ALA A 476 -12.16 8.41 20.38
CA ALA A 476 -12.12 6.96 20.38
C ALA A 476 -12.97 6.40 19.23
N LEU A 477 -12.46 5.38 18.57
CA LEU A 477 -13.15 4.58 17.56
C LEU A 477 -13.31 3.17 18.11
N PRO A 478 -14.43 2.47 17.80
CA PRO A 478 -14.73 1.18 18.41
C PRO A 478 -13.76 0.05 18.01
N TYR A 479 -13.06 0.19 16.88
CA TYR A 479 -12.11 -0.77 16.34
C TYR A 479 -10.81 -0.08 15.94
N PRO A 480 -9.69 -0.82 15.74
CA PRO A 480 -8.43 -0.27 15.27
C PRO A 480 -8.57 0.66 14.04
N ALA A 481 -7.81 1.76 14.04
CA ALA A 481 -7.92 2.81 13.04
C ALA A 481 -6.77 2.69 12.02
N GLU A 482 -6.98 1.93 10.95
CA GLU A 482 -5.94 1.64 9.94
C GLU A 482 -6.16 2.37 8.60
N GLY A 483 -7.34 2.95 8.35
CA GLY A 483 -7.73 3.51 7.05
C GLY A 483 -7.19 4.92 6.72
N GLY A 484 -6.34 5.51 7.53
CA GLY A 484 -5.75 6.83 7.29
C GLY A 484 -6.71 8.01 7.46
N VAL A 485 -6.24 9.21 7.09
CA VAL A 485 -7.03 10.47 7.19
C VAL A 485 -7.03 11.19 5.84
N LEU A 486 -8.21 11.64 5.41
CA LEU A 486 -8.41 12.59 4.31
C LEU A 486 -8.96 13.88 4.88
N ILE A 487 -8.36 15.03 4.54
CA ILE A 487 -8.85 16.36 4.94
C ILE A 487 -9.31 17.14 3.71
N THR A 488 -10.44 17.83 3.84
CA THR A 488 -10.98 18.73 2.81
C THR A 488 -10.85 20.19 3.22
N ALA A 489 -10.80 21.11 2.28
CA ALA A 489 -10.74 22.54 2.55
C ALA A 489 -11.99 23.06 3.26
N SER A 490 -13.11 22.33 3.21
CA SER A 490 -14.32 22.62 4.01
C SER A 490 -14.15 22.35 5.52
N GLY A 491 -12.98 21.82 5.94
CA GLY A 491 -12.64 21.51 7.32
C GLY A 491 -13.22 20.19 7.81
N LEU A 492 -13.54 19.25 6.91
CA LEU A 492 -13.90 17.89 7.26
C LEU A 492 -12.66 17.00 7.24
N ALA A 493 -12.58 16.10 8.20
CA ALA A 493 -11.62 14.98 8.26
C ALA A 493 -12.37 13.65 8.14
N PHE A 494 -12.09 12.90 7.08
CA PHE A 494 -12.61 11.53 6.92
C PHE A 494 -11.57 10.55 7.43
N THR A 495 -12.03 9.53 8.15
CA THR A 495 -11.23 8.39 8.60
C THR A 495 -12.09 7.14 8.73
N SER A 496 -11.50 6.01 9.06
CA SER A 496 -12.21 4.74 9.14
C SER A 496 -11.61 3.82 10.19
N ASP A 497 -12.29 2.70 10.46
CA ASP A 497 -11.78 1.62 11.29
C ASP A 497 -11.97 0.25 10.63
N VAL A 498 -11.27 -0.77 11.15
CA VAL A 498 -11.32 -2.14 10.62
C VAL A 498 -12.64 -2.85 10.91
N GLY A 499 -13.51 -2.28 11.74
CA GLY A 499 -14.89 -2.75 11.93
C GLY A 499 -15.85 -2.35 10.81
N GLY A 500 -15.34 -1.70 9.77
CA GLY A 500 -16.11 -1.31 8.60
C GLY A 500 -16.82 0.02 8.73
N ASN A 501 -16.41 0.87 9.65
CA ASN A 501 -17.00 2.21 9.78
C ASN A 501 -16.15 3.25 9.06
N ILE A 502 -16.81 4.17 8.36
CA ILE A 502 -16.22 5.40 7.82
C ILE A 502 -16.88 6.60 8.49
N TYR A 503 -16.10 7.62 8.81
CA TYR A 503 -16.52 8.77 9.59
C TYR A 503 -16.17 10.09 8.90
N ALA A 504 -16.95 11.16 9.19
CA ALA A 504 -16.58 12.53 8.91
C ALA A 504 -16.61 13.33 10.21
N PHE A 505 -15.46 13.91 10.55
CA PHE A 505 -15.28 14.77 11.73
C PHE A 505 -14.99 16.21 11.32
N ASP A 506 -15.25 17.15 12.21
CA ASP A 506 -14.67 18.48 12.16
C ASP A 506 -13.17 18.39 12.43
N ALA A 507 -12.33 18.77 11.48
CA ALA A 507 -10.88 18.68 11.62
C ALA A 507 -10.35 19.55 12.80
N SER A 508 -11.02 20.64 13.12
CA SER A 508 -10.58 21.58 14.17
C SER A 508 -11.06 21.21 15.59
N THR A 509 -12.25 20.61 15.71
CA THR A 509 -12.91 20.37 17.01
C THR A 509 -13.07 18.90 17.36
N GLY A 510 -13.00 17.99 16.36
CA GLY A 510 -13.28 16.57 16.53
C GLY A 510 -14.77 16.22 16.59
N HIS A 511 -15.68 17.18 16.39
CA HIS A 511 -17.11 16.86 16.34
C HIS A 511 -17.43 15.92 15.18
N GLN A 512 -18.12 14.80 15.45
CA GLN A 512 -18.56 13.86 14.42
C GLN A 512 -19.84 14.33 13.77
N TYR A 513 -19.80 14.58 12.46
CA TYR A 513 -20.97 14.99 11.67
C TYR A 513 -21.66 13.82 10.98
N TRP A 514 -20.91 12.80 10.59
CA TRP A 514 -21.45 11.71 9.78
C TRP A 514 -20.69 10.40 10.04
N LYS A 515 -21.41 9.29 9.84
CA LYS A 515 -20.88 7.92 9.90
C LYS A 515 -21.70 7.04 8.96
N ASP A 516 -21.01 6.08 8.28
CA ASP A 516 -21.63 4.97 7.57
C ASP A 516 -20.92 3.66 7.94
N SER A 517 -21.66 2.52 7.85
CA SER A 517 -21.09 1.19 7.99
C SER A 517 -21.00 0.54 6.61
N THR A 518 -19.81 0.23 6.16
CA THR A 518 -19.54 -0.30 4.81
C THR A 518 -19.91 -1.78 4.67
N GLY A 519 -20.06 -2.50 5.79
CA GLY A 519 -20.28 -3.95 5.82
C GLY A 519 -19.01 -4.79 5.72
N SER A 520 -17.84 -4.19 5.53
CA SER A 520 -16.54 -4.86 5.45
C SER A 520 -15.46 -3.94 5.98
N ALA A 521 -14.31 -4.48 6.40
CA ALA A 521 -13.22 -3.69 6.97
C ALA A 521 -12.71 -2.60 6.01
N VAL A 522 -12.36 -1.45 6.56
CA VAL A 522 -11.77 -0.33 5.83
C VAL A 522 -10.32 -0.19 6.28
N VAL A 523 -9.42 -0.78 5.53
CA VAL A 523 -7.97 -0.70 5.74
C VAL A 523 -7.32 0.25 4.73
N GLY A 524 -7.85 0.29 3.51
CA GLY A 524 -7.37 1.15 2.43
C GLY A 524 -7.60 2.65 2.69
N PRO A 525 -6.81 3.53 2.05
CA PRO A 525 -6.94 4.97 2.20
C PRO A 525 -8.20 5.51 1.52
N ILE A 526 -8.73 6.60 2.06
CA ILE A 526 -9.88 7.32 1.52
C ILE A 526 -9.38 8.31 0.46
N SER A 527 -10.02 8.34 -0.71
CA SER A 527 -9.75 9.27 -1.81
C SER A 527 -10.95 10.20 -2.06
N ALA A 528 -10.68 11.41 -2.57
CA ALA A 528 -11.73 12.34 -2.97
C ALA A 528 -11.44 12.93 -4.35
N TYR A 529 -12.49 13.09 -5.17
CA TYR A 529 -12.40 13.62 -6.52
C TYR A 529 -13.68 14.38 -6.90
N SER A 530 -13.65 15.07 -8.02
CA SER A 530 -14.83 15.76 -8.56
C SER A 530 -15.08 15.38 -10.02
N LEU A 531 -16.33 15.10 -10.36
CA LEU A 531 -16.77 14.77 -11.70
C LEU A 531 -17.94 15.65 -12.08
N ASN A 532 -17.80 16.44 -13.16
CA ASN A 532 -18.86 17.34 -13.62
C ASN A 532 -19.43 18.25 -12.52
N GLY A 533 -18.55 18.75 -11.63
CA GLY A 533 -18.92 19.60 -10.51
C GLY A 533 -19.53 18.86 -9.31
N THR A 534 -19.58 17.52 -9.34
CA THR A 534 -20.03 16.70 -8.21
C THR A 534 -18.82 16.13 -7.47
N GLN A 535 -18.70 16.41 -6.18
CA GLN A 535 -17.67 15.84 -5.31
C GLN A 535 -18.05 14.43 -4.87
N TYR A 536 -17.06 13.56 -4.90
CA TYR A 536 -17.13 12.17 -4.41
C TYR A 536 -16.07 11.94 -3.34
N VAL A 537 -16.40 11.05 -2.40
CA VAL A 537 -15.46 10.39 -1.47
C VAL A 537 -15.54 8.91 -1.73
N ALA A 538 -14.42 8.24 -1.91
CA ALA A 538 -14.41 6.83 -2.26
C ALA A 538 -13.42 6.03 -1.42
N VAL A 539 -13.73 4.75 -1.21
CA VAL A 539 -12.96 3.81 -0.42
C VAL A 539 -13.08 2.40 -1.00
N VAL A 540 -12.01 1.62 -0.89
CA VAL A 540 -12.06 0.16 -1.10
C VAL A 540 -12.16 -0.53 0.26
N VAL A 541 -12.99 -1.56 0.36
CA VAL A 541 -13.26 -2.31 1.58
C VAL A 541 -13.19 -3.80 1.32
N GLY A 542 -12.85 -4.60 2.33
CA GLY A 542 -12.73 -6.04 2.19
C GLY A 542 -12.57 -6.76 3.52
N GLN A 543 -11.75 -7.78 3.56
CA GLN A 543 -11.41 -8.45 4.80
C GLN A 543 -10.43 -7.60 5.62
N ALA A 544 -10.40 -7.80 6.93
CA ALA A 544 -9.45 -7.15 7.83
C ALA A 544 -8.07 -7.82 7.83
N GLY A 545 -7.85 -8.72 6.89
CA GLY A 545 -6.59 -9.45 6.72
C GLY A 545 -6.26 -10.39 7.86
N ASN A 546 -4.99 -10.77 7.91
CA ASN A 546 -4.44 -11.61 8.96
C ASN A 546 -4.26 -10.90 10.30
N GLN A 547 -4.52 -9.65 10.32
CA GLN A 547 -4.58 -8.83 11.52
C GLN A 547 -5.85 -9.21 12.30
N GLN A 548 -5.98 -10.48 12.70
CA GLN A 548 -7.14 -11.05 13.38
C GLN A 548 -7.47 -10.33 14.69
N THR A 549 -7.95 -9.09 14.55
CA THR A 549 -8.56 -8.40 15.68
C THR A 549 -9.81 -9.20 16.06
N PRO A 550 -9.89 -9.75 17.26
CA PRO A 550 -11.05 -10.52 17.69
C PRO A 550 -12.33 -9.65 17.63
N ASN A 551 -13.47 -10.31 17.45
CA ASN A 551 -14.80 -9.69 17.48
C ASN A 551 -15.08 -8.63 16.41
N LEU A 552 -14.37 -8.67 15.28
CA LEU A 552 -14.76 -7.86 14.12
C LEU A 552 -16.12 -8.33 13.56
N PRO A 553 -16.91 -7.40 13.00
CA PRO A 553 -18.09 -7.76 12.23
C PRO A 553 -17.72 -8.70 11.07
N THR A 554 -18.63 -9.63 10.71
CA THR A 554 -18.43 -10.47 9.54
C THR A 554 -18.37 -9.62 8.28
N SER A 555 -17.33 -9.82 7.46
CA SER A 555 -17.19 -9.13 6.18
C SER A 555 -18.30 -9.56 5.20
N GLU A 556 -18.88 -8.60 4.53
CA GLU A 556 -19.84 -8.84 3.42
C GLU A 556 -19.13 -8.99 2.06
N GLY A 557 -17.80 -9.14 2.03
CA GLY A 557 -16.98 -9.25 0.83
C GLY A 557 -16.32 -7.94 0.40
N SER A 558 -15.44 -8.04 -0.59
CA SER A 558 -14.64 -6.92 -1.09
C SER A 558 -15.40 -6.06 -2.09
N ARG A 559 -15.29 -4.73 -1.95
CA ARG A 559 -15.97 -3.79 -2.85
C ARG A 559 -15.34 -2.41 -2.85
N VAL A 560 -15.58 -1.65 -3.91
CA VAL A 560 -15.36 -0.20 -3.96
C VAL A 560 -16.68 0.50 -3.68
N ILE A 561 -16.66 1.52 -2.82
CA ILE A 561 -17.83 2.35 -2.49
C ILE A 561 -17.48 3.80 -2.74
N ALA A 562 -18.34 4.52 -3.47
CA ALA A 562 -18.26 5.97 -3.61
C ALA A 562 -19.49 6.67 -3.03
N TYR A 563 -19.24 7.77 -2.36
CA TYR A 563 -20.23 8.62 -1.70
C TYR A 563 -20.34 9.97 -2.38
N ARG A 564 -21.54 10.53 -2.42
CA ARG A 564 -21.83 11.92 -2.84
C ARG A 564 -23.02 12.49 -2.06
N LEU A 565 -23.23 13.77 -2.14
CA LEU A 565 -24.45 14.38 -1.56
C LEU A 565 -25.71 13.85 -2.26
N GLY A 566 -26.74 13.54 -1.47
CA GLY A 566 -28.06 13.08 -1.89
C GLY A 566 -28.36 11.64 -1.48
N ASN A 567 -29.68 11.35 -1.43
CA ASN A 567 -30.21 10.06 -0.95
C ASN A 567 -30.73 9.16 -2.08
N ALA A 568 -30.26 9.34 -3.31
CA ALA A 568 -30.61 8.43 -4.40
C ALA A 568 -30.09 7.01 -4.07
N PRO A 569 -30.85 5.96 -4.41
CA PRO A 569 -30.36 4.59 -4.24
C PRO A 569 -29.00 4.42 -4.94
N ALA A 570 -28.08 3.72 -4.27
CA ALA A 570 -26.76 3.42 -4.85
C ALA A 570 -26.91 2.54 -6.09
N VAL A 571 -26.12 2.86 -7.12
CA VAL A 571 -25.93 1.93 -8.25
C VAL A 571 -25.08 0.76 -7.75
N VAL A 572 -25.53 -0.46 -7.97
CA VAL A 572 -24.80 -1.69 -7.61
C VAL A 572 -24.25 -2.32 -8.88
N ASN A 573 -22.95 -2.51 -8.92
CA ASN A 573 -22.25 -3.18 -10.00
C ASN A 573 -21.59 -4.45 -9.48
N ASP A 574 -21.36 -5.39 -10.37
CA ASP A 574 -20.67 -6.63 -10.11
C ASP A 574 -19.46 -6.75 -11.06
N ALA A 575 -18.27 -6.78 -10.50
CA ALA A 575 -17.02 -7.02 -11.21
C ALA A 575 -16.45 -8.42 -10.86
N THR A 576 -17.27 -9.31 -10.31
CA THR A 576 -16.89 -10.69 -9.97
C THR A 576 -16.89 -11.60 -11.21
N GLY A 577 -17.57 -11.20 -12.29
CA GLY A 577 -17.57 -11.92 -13.57
C GLY A 577 -16.18 -11.84 -14.22
N GLN A 578 -15.58 -12.99 -14.52
CA GLN A 578 -14.34 -13.06 -15.29
C GLN A 578 -14.57 -12.46 -16.68
N VAL A 579 -13.95 -11.33 -16.96
CA VAL A 579 -13.76 -10.92 -18.34
C VAL A 579 -12.71 -11.86 -18.92
N ALA A 580 -13.12 -12.73 -19.83
CA ALA A 580 -12.19 -13.60 -20.55
C ALA A 580 -11.11 -12.71 -21.19
N LEU A 581 -9.87 -12.91 -20.77
CA LEU A 581 -8.72 -12.19 -21.32
C LEU A 581 -8.65 -12.51 -22.81
N ALA A 582 -8.81 -11.50 -23.66
CA ALA A 582 -8.46 -11.61 -25.06
C ALA A 582 -6.95 -11.85 -25.13
N HIS A 583 -6.56 -13.06 -25.47
CA HIS A 583 -5.18 -13.44 -25.69
C HIS A 583 -4.59 -12.63 -26.84
N ALA A 584 -3.82 -11.61 -26.54
CA ALA A 584 -2.88 -11.06 -27.52
C ALA A 584 -1.72 -12.04 -27.60
N SER A 585 -1.75 -12.92 -28.60
CA SER A 585 -0.64 -13.77 -29.01
C SER A 585 0.48 -12.92 -29.62
N ASN A 586 1.33 -12.36 -28.76
CA ASN A 586 2.64 -11.86 -29.18
C ASN A 586 3.64 -12.05 -28.04
N GLY A 587 4.31 -13.17 -28.11
CA GLY A 587 5.67 -13.53 -27.72
C GLY A 587 6.37 -12.81 -26.57
N VAL A 588 5.83 -12.84 -25.35
CA VAL A 588 6.63 -12.81 -24.11
C VAL A 588 5.88 -13.67 -23.12
N GLY A 589 6.46 -14.75 -22.66
CA GLY A 589 6.01 -15.81 -21.74
C GLY A 589 4.53 -15.80 -21.39
N GLY A 590 3.72 -16.58 -22.12
CA GLY A 590 2.28 -16.66 -21.88
C GLY A 590 1.97 -17.15 -20.48
N LEU A 591 1.00 -16.47 -19.86
CA LEU A 591 0.29 -17.00 -18.69
C LEU A 591 -0.43 -18.28 -19.18
N SER A 592 0.01 -19.45 -18.74
CA SER A 592 -0.70 -20.69 -19.02
C SER A 592 -1.99 -20.69 -18.20
N GLU A 593 -3.11 -21.11 -18.82
CA GLU A 593 -4.29 -21.50 -18.03
C GLU A 593 -3.84 -22.51 -16.96
N ALA A 594 -4.41 -22.40 -15.74
CA ALA A 594 -4.17 -23.40 -14.70
C ALA A 594 -4.41 -24.79 -15.29
N PRO A 595 -3.51 -25.76 -15.11
CA PRO A 595 -3.64 -27.07 -15.72
C PRO A 595 -4.97 -27.70 -15.25
N SER A 596 -5.73 -28.27 -16.18
CA SER A 596 -6.97 -28.97 -15.83
C SER A 596 -6.73 -30.22 -14.98
N LYS A 597 -5.51 -30.75 -14.97
CA LYS A 597 -5.07 -31.89 -14.15
C LYS A 597 -3.70 -31.59 -13.57
N SER A 598 -3.49 -32.02 -12.33
CA SER A 598 -2.17 -32.01 -11.72
C SER A 598 -1.18 -32.85 -12.53
N THR A 599 0.06 -32.38 -12.60
CA THR A 599 1.16 -33.08 -13.30
C THR A 599 2.22 -33.53 -12.29
N GLY A 600 3.03 -34.49 -12.69
CA GLY A 600 4.05 -35.05 -11.83
C GLY A 600 3.52 -36.18 -10.93
N SER A 601 4.38 -36.67 -10.06
CA SER A 601 4.03 -37.66 -9.04
C SER A 601 4.82 -37.39 -7.75
N ALA A 602 4.23 -37.77 -6.61
CA ALA A 602 4.86 -37.65 -5.30
C ALA A 602 4.81 -38.99 -4.56
N PRO A 603 5.81 -39.35 -3.75
CA PRO A 603 5.71 -40.52 -2.91
C PRO A 603 4.68 -40.30 -1.81
N TYR A 604 3.72 -41.17 -1.70
CA TYR A 604 2.79 -41.26 -0.55
C TYR A 604 2.04 -42.59 -0.57
N THR A 605 1.57 -43.01 0.60
CA THR A 605 0.84 -44.27 0.76
C THR A 605 -0.63 -44.01 1.08
N LYS A 606 -1.50 -44.98 0.80
CA LYS A 606 -2.93 -44.93 1.21
C LYS A 606 -3.07 -44.73 2.73
N GLN A 607 -2.20 -45.33 3.52
CA GLN A 607 -2.22 -45.17 4.98
C GLN A 607 -1.98 -43.71 5.37
N GLN A 608 -0.99 -43.04 4.75
CA GLN A 608 -0.76 -41.61 5.02
C GLN A 608 -1.92 -40.74 4.57
N VAL A 609 -2.56 -41.04 3.44
CA VAL A 609 -3.76 -40.31 2.99
C VAL A 609 -4.88 -40.41 4.02
N THR A 610 -5.12 -41.61 4.58
CA THR A 610 -6.14 -41.81 5.63
C THR A 610 -5.77 -41.03 6.91
N GLN A 611 -4.54 -41.18 7.39
CA GLN A 611 -4.05 -40.43 8.56
C GLN A 611 -4.11 -38.91 8.33
N GLY A 612 -3.71 -38.44 7.15
CA GLY A 612 -3.76 -37.03 6.78
C GLY A 612 -5.17 -36.49 6.74
N SER A 613 -6.15 -37.26 6.29
CA SER A 613 -7.55 -36.87 6.32
C SER A 613 -8.10 -36.72 7.75
N GLU A 614 -7.64 -37.53 8.68
CA GLU A 614 -8.02 -37.42 10.10
C GLU A 614 -7.40 -36.18 10.78
N VAL A 615 -6.13 -35.92 10.52
CA VAL A 615 -5.45 -34.72 11.01
C VAL A 615 -6.08 -33.46 10.39
N TYR A 616 -6.36 -33.50 9.07
CA TYR A 616 -7.02 -32.40 8.38
C TYR A 616 -8.39 -32.07 8.96
N ALA A 617 -9.20 -33.10 9.19
CA ALA A 617 -10.55 -32.94 9.76
C ALA A 617 -10.52 -32.27 11.14
N LYS A 618 -9.49 -32.55 11.92
CA LYS A 618 -9.33 -32.02 13.27
C LYS A 618 -8.72 -30.62 13.32
N GLU A 619 -7.68 -30.36 12.52
CA GLU A 619 -6.83 -29.18 12.67
C GLU A 619 -7.03 -28.14 11.56
N CYS A 620 -7.56 -28.55 10.37
CA CYS A 620 -7.62 -27.70 9.19
C CYS A 620 -9.05 -27.40 8.71
N ALA A 621 -9.96 -28.38 8.84
CA ALA A 621 -11.30 -28.31 8.24
C ALA A 621 -12.18 -27.19 8.83
N VAL A 622 -11.90 -26.71 10.04
CA VAL A 622 -12.62 -25.60 10.68
C VAL A 622 -12.49 -24.31 9.86
N CYS A 623 -11.35 -24.12 9.19
CA CYS A 623 -11.07 -22.94 8.37
C CYS A 623 -11.20 -23.25 6.86
N HIS A 624 -10.65 -24.38 6.41
CA HIS A 624 -10.59 -24.72 4.99
C HIS A 624 -11.79 -25.55 4.48
N GLY A 625 -12.72 -25.90 5.38
CA GLY A 625 -13.90 -26.70 5.05
C GLY A 625 -13.64 -28.22 5.00
N ALA A 626 -14.64 -29.04 5.35
CA ALA A 626 -14.52 -30.50 5.39
C ALA A 626 -14.21 -31.14 4.01
N ASN A 627 -14.55 -30.44 2.94
CA ASN A 627 -14.32 -30.86 1.55
C ASN A 627 -13.28 -29.92 0.86
N LEU A 628 -12.39 -29.27 1.62
CA LEU A 628 -11.37 -28.36 1.14
C LEU A 628 -11.91 -27.13 0.36
N GLN A 629 -13.21 -26.84 0.48
CA GLN A 629 -13.92 -25.81 -0.28
C GLN A 629 -13.65 -24.37 0.19
N GLY A 630 -12.97 -24.20 1.32
CA GLY A 630 -12.78 -22.90 2.00
C GLY A 630 -14.02 -22.51 2.82
N ILE A 631 -13.81 -21.87 3.98
CA ILE A 631 -14.87 -21.28 4.83
C ILE A 631 -14.37 -19.92 5.32
N SER A 632 -13.44 -19.91 6.28
CA SER A 632 -12.73 -18.72 6.79
C SER A 632 -11.27 -18.66 6.32
N ALA A 633 -10.84 -19.64 5.52
CA ALA A 633 -9.56 -19.70 4.85
C ALA A 633 -9.76 -20.11 3.39
N PRO A 634 -8.79 -19.86 2.50
CA PRO A 634 -8.91 -20.21 1.09
C PRO A 634 -9.25 -21.67 0.85
N ALA A 635 -9.95 -21.95 -0.26
CA ALA A 635 -10.13 -23.32 -0.73
C ALA A 635 -8.77 -23.96 -1.01
N LEU A 636 -8.64 -25.25 -0.69
CA LEU A 636 -7.43 -26.05 -0.95
C LEU A 636 -7.65 -27.05 -2.10
N THR A 637 -8.60 -26.77 -2.98
CA THR A 637 -8.92 -27.57 -4.15
C THR A 637 -9.73 -26.76 -5.15
N GLY A 638 -9.83 -27.25 -6.39
CA GLY A 638 -10.62 -26.65 -7.45
C GLY A 638 -9.94 -25.46 -8.17
N PRO A 639 -10.66 -24.75 -9.06
CA PRO A 639 -10.09 -23.69 -9.89
C PRO A 639 -9.40 -22.58 -9.09
N GLY A 640 -9.97 -22.15 -7.97
CA GLY A 640 -9.37 -21.12 -7.11
C GLY A 640 -8.04 -21.53 -6.51
N PHE A 641 -7.90 -22.80 -6.12
CA PHE A 641 -6.64 -23.34 -5.60
C PHE A 641 -5.62 -23.56 -6.72
N ALA A 642 -6.04 -24.10 -7.85
CA ALA A 642 -5.16 -24.28 -9.02
C ALA A 642 -4.63 -22.95 -9.56
N HIS A 643 -5.41 -21.86 -9.48
CA HIS A 643 -4.97 -20.52 -9.84
C HIS A 643 -3.91 -19.96 -8.87
N SER A 644 -3.73 -20.52 -7.68
CA SER A 644 -2.61 -20.15 -6.81
C SER A 644 -1.25 -20.56 -7.38
N HIS A 645 -1.22 -21.42 -8.42
CA HIS A 645 -0.02 -21.97 -9.08
C HIS A 645 1.04 -22.52 -8.11
N LEU A 646 0.61 -22.98 -6.92
CA LEU A 646 1.51 -23.64 -6.00
C LEU A 646 1.96 -24.98 -6.60
N ASN A 647 3.26 -25.16 -6.68
CA ASN A 647 3.79 -26.50 -6.89
C ASN A 647 3.82 -27.26 -5.55
N GLY A 648 4.05 -28.58 -5.62
CA GLY A 648 4.03 -29.42 -4.42
C GLY A 648 5.04 -29.00 -3.35
N SER A 649 6.19 -28.41 -3.74
CA SER A 649 7.19 -27.91 -2.81
C SER A 649 6.69 -26.66 -2.07
N GLN A 650 6.07 -25.73 -2.76
CA GLN A 650 5.49 -24.53 -2.19
C GLN A 650 4.32 -24.87 -1.27
N LEU A 651 3.41 -25.77 -1.68
CA LEU A 651 2.34 -26.25 -0.82
C LEU A 651 2.90 -26.83 0.48
N ARG A 652 3.96 -27.63 0.39
CA ARG A 652 4.62 -28.20 1.57
C ARG A 652 5.12 -27.13 2.51
N VAL A 653 5.79 -26.10 2.00
CA VAL A 653 6.28 -24.96 2.81
C VAL A 653 5.12 -24.31 3.54
N VAL A 654 4.03 -23.98 2.85
CA VAL A 654 2.83 -23.39 3.47
C VAL A 654 2.29 -24.31 4.56
N VAL A 655 2.06 -25.58 4.26
CA VAL A 655 1.46 -26.53 5.22
C VAL A 655 2.33 -26.74 6.45
N THR A 656 3.66 -26.88 6.28
CA THR A 656 4.55 -27.22 7.41
C THR A 656 4.95 -26.02 8.26
N GLN A 657 4.92 -24.81 7.72
CA GLN A 657 5.47 -23.63 8.39
C GLN A 657 4.42 -22.64 8.87
N THR A 658 3.25 -22.61 8.18
CA THR A 658 2.23 -21.61 8.48
C THR A 658 0.93 -22.23 8.99
N MET A 659 0.78 -23.57 8.93
CA MET A 659 -0.45 -24.25 9.34
C MET A 659 -0.21 -25.21 10.54
N PRO A 660 -1.21 -25.44 11.40
CA PRO A 660 -2.48 -24.68 11.49
C PRO A 660 -2.23 -23.20 11.83
N LEU A 661 -2.97 -22.28 11.24
CA LEU A 661 -2.74 -20.85 11.43
C LEU A 661 -2.81 -20.40 12.91
N THR A 662 -3.62 -21.08 13.72
CA THR A 662 -3.76 -20.86 15.17
C THR A 662 -2.55 -21.34 15.98
N ALA A 663 -1.72 -22.22 15.42
CA ALA A 663 -0.54 -22.79 16.04
C ALA A 663 0.45 -23.31 14.97
N PRO A 664 1.10 -22.43 14.20
CA PRO A 664 2.05 -22.84 13.16
C PRO A 664 3.16 -23.74 13.72
N GLY A 665 3.50 -24.79 12.97
CA GLY A 665 4.55 -25.74 13.38
C GLY A 665 4.18 -26.69 14.53
N SER A 666 2.91 -26.73 14.97
CA SER A 666 2.49 -27.51 16.15
C SER A 666 2.28 -29.00 15.88
N LEU A 667 2.09 -29.39 14.62
CA LEU A 667 1.92 -30.80 14.28
C LEU A 667 3.28 -31.52 14.29
N LYS A 668 3.25 -32.82 14.51
CA LYS A 668 4.45 -33.64 14.39
C LYS A 668 4.88 -33.76 12.93
N PRO A 669 6.17 -34.01 12.64
CA PRO A 669 6.64 -34.18 11.26
C PRO A 669 5.90 -35.23 10.44
N ASP A 670 5.50 -36.33 11.05
CA ASP A 670 4.70 -37.41 10.43
C ASP A 670 3.25 -37.01 10.16
N GLU A 671 2.65 -36.17 11.01
CA GLU A 671 1.33 -35.59 10.81
C GLU A 671 1.33 -34.61 9.63
N TYR A 672 2.35 -33.75 9.52
CA TYR A 672 2.54 -32.90 8.34
C TYR A 672 2.73 -33.70 7.05
N ALA A 673 3.54 -34.75 7.10
CA ALA A 673 3.73 -35.64 5.94
C ALA A 673 2.43 -36.32 5.51
N ALA A 674 1.61 -36.71 6.48
CA ALA A 674 0.29 -37.30 6.23
C ALA A 674 -0.69 -36.29 5.63
N VAL A 675 -0.76 -35.06 6.15
CA VAL A 675 -1.60 -33.97 5.60
C VAL A 675 -1.17 -33.67 4.15
N MET A 676 0.14 -33.59 3.87
CA MET A 676 0.62 -33.41 2.51
C MET A 676 0.18 -34.55 1.57
N ALA A 677 0.29 -35.80 2.02
CA ALA A 677 -0.20 -36.95 1.26
C ALA A 677 -1.69 -36.86 0.95
N PHE A 678 -2.50 -36.42 1.92
CA PHE A 678 -3.93 -36.23 1.76
C PHE A 678 -4.25 -35.13 0.73
N LEU A 679 -3.63 -33.93 0.85
CA LEU A 679 -3.87 -32.82 -0.06
C LEU A 679 -3.45 -33.18 -1.49
N LEU A 680 -2.24 -33.72 -1.70
CA LEU A 680 -1.77 -34.14 -3.01
C LEU A 680 -2.68 -35.20 -3.66
N SER A 681 -3.17 -36.15 -2.87
CA SER A 681 -4.10 -37.17 -3.38
C SER A 681 -5.46 -36.58 -3.78
N TYR A 682 -5.92 -35.56 -3.05
CA TYR A 682 -7.17 -34.86 -3.34
C TYR A 682 -7.06 -34.03 -4.63
N ASP A 683 -5.89 -33.45 -4.89
CA ASP A 683 -5.57 -32.72 -6.12
C ASP A 683 -5.12 -33.63 -7.28
N CYS A 684 -5.41 -34.91 -7.21
CA CYS A 684 -5.15 -35.89 -8.26
C CYS A 684 -3.66 -36.12 -8.62
N VAL A 685 -2.72 -35.72 -7.78
CA VAL A 685 -1.30 -36.04 -7.97
C VAL A 685 -1.11 -37.56 -7.86
N GLN A 686 -0.45 -38.17 -8.83
CA GLN A 686 -0.29 -39.63 -8.85
C GLN A 686 0.75 -40.08 -7.80
N PRO A 687 0.50 -41.18 -7.08
CA PRO A 687 1.50 -41.69 -6.16
C PRO A 687 2.70 -42.29 -6.92
N ALA A 688 3.90 -41.87 -6.56
CA ALA A 688 5.14 -42.43 -7.09
C ALA A 688 5.39 -43.85 -6.54
N GLY A 689 6.07 -44.72 -7.29
CA GLY A 689 6.46 -46.04 -6.83
C GLY A 689 5.28 -46.95 -6.48
N ASN A 690 4.16 -46.87 -7.23
CA ASN A 690 2.93 -47.64 -7.02
C ASN A 690 2.28 -47.44 -5.64
N GLY A 691 2.53 -46.30 -4.99
CA GLY A 691 1.94 -45.96 -3.68
C GLY A 691 2.52 -46.74 -2.50
N GLN A 692 3.71 -47.30 -2.65
CA GLN A 692 4.41 -48.04 -1.60
C GLN A 692 5.45 -47.20 -0.84
N GLN A 693 5.83 -46.02 -1.36
CA GLN A 693 6.79 -45.17 -0.73
C GLN A 693 6.05 -44.07 0.07
N PRO A 694 6.36 -43.90 1.38
CA PRO A 694 5.75 -42.87 2.17
C PRO A 694 6.25 -41.47 1.80
N PHE A 695 5.40 -40.46 1.95
CA PHE A 695 5.80 -39.06 1.89
C PHE A 695 6.78 -38.78 3.04
N PRO A 696 7.96 -38.23 2.76
CA PRO A 696 9.01 -38.08 3.77
C PRO A 696 8.71 -36.91 4.73
N THR A 697 9.22 -37.01 5.91
CA THR A 697 9.20 -35.94 6.92
C THR A 697 10.23 -34.84 6.66
N THR A 698 11.20 -35.10 5.79
CA THR A 698 12.27 -34.18 5.35
C THR A 698 12.01 -33.67 3.94
N ASP A 699 12.89 -32.81 3.43
CA ASP A 699 12.79 -32.29 2.06
C ASP A 699 12.77 -33.39 1.00
N LEU A 700 11.95 -33.18 -0.01
CA LEU A 700 11.76 -34.10 -1.12
C LEU A 700 12.24 -33.44 -2.42
N PRO A 701 13.42 -33.81 -2.96
CA PRO A 701 13.87 -33.37 -4.27
C PRO A 701 12.85 -33.76 -5.35
N GLY A 702 12.51 -32.84 -6.23
CA GLY A 702 11.55 -33.06 -7.32
C GLY A 702 10.10 -32.72 -7.00
N LEU A 703 9.74 -32.40 -5.76
CA LEU A 703 8.39 -31.97 -5.40
C LEU A 703 8.00 -30.62 -6.09
N GLN A 704 8.98 -29.82 -6.44
CA GLN A 704 8.80 -28.59 -7.24
C GLN A 704 8.38 -28.86 -8.71
N GLN A 705 8.51 -30.10 -9.20
CA GLN A 705 8.02 -30.52 -10.52
C GLN A 705 6.56 -31.02 -10.50
N VAL A 706 5.95 -31.07 -9.32
CA VAL A 706 4.54 -31.40 -9.13
C VAL A 706 3.70 -30.13 -9.25
N GLU A 707 2.97 -29.99 -10.36
CA GLU A 707 2.04 -28.89 -10.57
C GLU A 707 0.63 -29.33 -10.14
N LEU A 708 -0.07 -28.47 -9.40
CA LEU A 708 -1.41 -28.74 -8.91
C LEU A 708 -2.45 -28.22 -9.91
N GLY A 709 -3.42 -29.06 -10.26
CA GLY A 709 -4.45 -28.75 -11.24
C GLY A 709 -5.82 -28.43 -10.61
N SER A 710 -6.77 -28.00 -11.42
CA SER A 710 -8.15 -27.68 -10.98
C SER A 710 -9.06 -28.89 -10.79
N ALA A 711 -8.62 -30.08 -11.19
CA ALA A 711 -9.40 -31.30 -11.01
C ALA A 711 -9.34 -31.79 -9.56
N THR A 712 -10.48 -32.25 -9.03
CA THR A 712 -10.55 -32.91 -7.72
C THR A 712 -10.79 -34.41 -7.90
N CYS A 713 -10.07 -35.20 -7.11
CA CYS A 713 -10.26 -36.67 -7.09
C CYS A 713 -11.04 -37.11 -5.85
N THR A 714 -11.94 -38.07 -6.06
CA THR A 714 -12.63 -38.72 -4.94
C THR A 714 -11.60 -39.54 -4.18
N VAL A 715 -11.23 -39.12 -3.00
CA VAL A 715 -10.41 -39.92 -2.09
C VAL A 715 -11.34 -40.97 -1.46
N THR A 716 -11.26 -42.20 -1.94
CA THR A 716 -11.95 -43.31 -1.27
C THR A 716 -11.30 -43.56 0.09
N LYS A 717 -12.08 -43.32 1.15
CA LYS A 717 -11.69 -43.58 2.54
C LYS A 717 -11.38 -45.03 2.79
#